data_cf0226f3179d23a777cde04fd02dfd01
#
_entry.id   cf0226f3179d23a777cde04fd02dfd01
#
_cell.length_a   1.000
_cell.length_b   1.000
_cell.length_c   1.000
_cell.angle_alpha   90.00
_cell.angle_beta   90.00
_cell.angle_gamma   90.00
#
_symmetry.space_group_name_H-M   'P 1'
#
loop_
_entity.id
_entity.type
_entity.pdbx_description
1 polymer ?
#
loop_
_entity_poly.entity_id
_entity_poly.type
_entity_poly.pdbx_seq_one_letter_code
_entity_poly.pdbx_strand_id
1 'polypeptide(L)'
;MTRPSLTQLEAHDAFIARHIAPSPAEQAHMLATLGYADRTALIDAIVPANIRRHDTLPLAEFTAAKSEQAALAQLKQLAGKNQVLKSLIGQGYYNTYTPGVILRNVFENPAWYTAYTPYQPEISQGRLEAILNFQTMITDMTGLDIANASMLDEGTAAAEAMTLILRVGKSDSKVFYVGADVLPQTREIIATRAKPLGIEVRTCHGSDALEHACFGVLLQYPGVNGDIRDYREYAAALHAKGALVIAAADLLALTLITPPGEWGADVVVGNSQRFGVPLGFGGPHAGYMATRDAYKRSMPGRLVGVTVDAQGQQAYRLALQTREQHIRREKATSNICTAQVLLAVIASMYAIYHGPAGLRQIAQRVQRLTGVLAGGLQQLGFTLQNSSYFDTLTVTVSNAAAVHAAAVAAGYNLRQISAEAVGVSIDETVERSDILKLWSIFADGRTLPDFAAIEAAVVDAIPAGLLRTSAFLSHPTFQRYHAEHEMLRYLRGLADKDLALDRSMIPLGSCTMKLNATSEMVPVTWPEFSNIHPFAPDTQTIGYREMIAQLEAMLCAATGYAAVSLQPNAGSQGEYAGLLVIQAYHAARGQGHRNICLIPSSAHGTNPASASMVGLEVVVVACDERGNVDLHDLQAKAEQHSANLAAVMVTYPSTHGVFEEGIQQLCEIVHSHGGQVYVDGANMNALVGVAAPGQFGGDVSHLNLHKTFCIPHGGGGPGVGPVAVAAHLAQFLPNHTSTGYMRGENGISAVSAAAFGSASILPISWMYIAMMGAEGLKAATETAILAANYIAKRLAPHYPVLYAGHDGLVAHECILDLRPLTDATGISNEDVAKRLIDFGFHAPTMSFPVPGTLMIEPTESESLRELDRFIDAMIAIREEIAKVASAEFDAKDNPLKHAPHTIQSLLAAEWSHPYSRETAAYPLPSLRHQKYWAPVGRADNVYGDRNLFCSCVPLSDYQ
;
A
#
# COMPACT_ATOMS: atom_id res chain seq x y z
N MET A 1 31.92 -40.90 -10.32
CA MET A 1 31.34 -39.71 -9.66
C MET A 1 32.29 -39.27 -8.55
N THR A 2 32.78 -38.07 -8.58
CA THR A 2 33.61 -37.53 -7.49
C THR A 2 32.70 -37.34 -6.25
N ARG A 3 33.23 -37.79 -5.08
CA ARG A 3 32.51 -37.63 -3.80
C ARG A 3 32.30 -36.12 -3.53
N PRO A 4 31.06 -35.66 -3.24
CA PRO A 4 30.80 -34.26 -2.88
C PRO A 4 31.62 -33.85 -1.65
N SER A 5 32.11 -32.63 -1.63
CA SER A 5 32.75 -32.03 -0.45
C SER A 5 31.74 -31.80 0.68
N LEU A 6 32.23 -31.73 1.93
CA LEU A 6 31.34 -31.42 3.06
C LEU A 6 30.65 -30.09 2.88
N THR A 7 31.35 -29.05 2.42
CA THR A 7 30.77 -27.74 2.09
C THR A 7 29.62 -27.81 1.07
N GLN A 8 29.73 -28.67 0.04
CA GLN A 8 28.67 -28.90 -0.92
C GLN A 8 27.46 -29.59 -0.28
N LEU A 9 27.69 -30.48 0.68
CA LEU A 9 26.65 -31.21 1.41
C LEU A 9 25.95 -30.29 2.45
N GLU A 10 26.69 -29.37 3.05
CA GLU A 10 26.16 -28.40 4.02
C GLU A 10 25.32 -27.29 3.34
N ALA A 11 25.47 -27.07 2.05
CA ALA A 11 24.69 -26.08 1.29
C ALA A 11 23.29 -26.60 0.85
N HIS A 12 22.78 -27.62 1.52
CA HIS A 12 21.49 -28.27 1.15
C HIS A 12 20.27 -27.35 1.27
N ASP A 13 20.33 -26.32 2.11
CA ASP A 13 19.28 -25.34 2.36
C ASP A 13 19.60 -23.95 1.77
N ALA A 14 20.51 -23.86 0.81
CA ALA A 14 20.83 -22.61 0.11
C ALA A 14 19.59 -22.04 -0.60
N PHE A 15 19.22 -20.81 -0.26
CA PHE A 15 17.96 -20.20 -0.70
C PHE A 15 17.99 -19.69 -2.15
N ILE A 16 19.16 -19.26 -2.65
CA ILE A 16 19.28 -18.66 -4.00
C ILE A 16 18.62 -19.54 -5.07
N ALA A 17 18.92 -20.85 -5.07
CA ALA A 17 18.34 -21.79 -6.03
C ALA A 17 16.84 -22.14 -5.78
N ARG A 18 16.28 -21.70 -4.66
CA ARG A 18 14.84 -21.82 -4.36
C ARG A 18 14.07 -20.57 -4.78
N HIS A 19 14.74 -19.42 -4.82
CA HIS A 19 14.16 -18.15 -5.27
C HIS A 19 14.29 -17.99 -6.79
N ILE A 20 15.48 -18.20 -7.36
CA ILE A 20 15.72 -18.17 -8.81
C ILE A 20 15.26 -19.50 -9.39
N ALA A 21 14.09 -19.49 -10.01
CA ALA A 21 13.44 -20.73 -10.43
C ALA A 21 14.09 -21.43 -11.65
N PRO A 22 14.56 -20.71 -12.71
CA PRO A 22 15.25 -21.38 -13.81
C PRO A 22 16.59 -21.97 -13.33
N SER A 23 16.76 -23.29 -13.46
CA SER A 23 18.00 -23.99 -13.16
C SER A 23 19.14 -23.52 -14.07
N PRO A 24 20.42 -23.78 -13.72
CA PRO A 24 21.54 -23.44 -14.60
C PRO A 24 21.42 -24.02 -16.02
N ALA A 25 20.88 -25.22 -16.18
CA ALA A 25 20.66 -25.84 -17.49
C ALA A 25 19.55 -25.13 -18.29
N GLU A 26 18.47 -24.73 -17.63
CA GLU A 26 17.39 -23.95 -18.25
C GLU A 26 17.85 -22.54 -18.62
N GLN A 27 18.64 -21.87 -17.77
CA GLN A 27 19.26 -20.59 -18.10
C GLN A 27 20.21 -20.71 -19.32
N ALA A 28 21.01 -21.78 -19.41
CA ALA A 28 21.85 -22.04 -20.59
C ALA A 28 21.01 -22.23 -21.87
N HIS A 29 19.85 -22.90 -21.78
CA HIS A 29 18.92 -23.04 -22.88
C HIS A 29 18.33 -21.67 -23.33
N MET A 30 17.93 -20.85 -22.36
CA MET A 30 17.40 -19.50 -22.63
C MET A 30 18.48 -18.61 -23.29
N LEU A 31 19.71 -18.63 -22.77
CA LEU A 31 20.86 -17.92 -23.35
C LEU A 31 21.19 -18.38 -24.77
N ALA A 32 21.18 -19.70 -25.03
CA ALA A 32 21.40 -20.24 -26.36
C ALA A 32 20.32 -19.78 -27.35
N THR A 33 19.06 -19.68 -26.90
CA THR A 33 17.94 -19.13 -27.71
C THR A 33 18.17 -17.66 -28.10
N LEU A 34 18.84 -16.90 -27.22
CA LEU A 34 19.21 -15.50 -27.47
C LEU A 34 20.52 -15.35 -28.25
N GLY A 35 21.35 -16.39 -28.33
CA GLY A 35 22.67 -16.38 -29.00
C GLY A 35 23.80 -15.90 -28.12
N TYR A 36 23.68 -15.95 -26.79
CA TYR A 36 24.72 -15.54 -25.84
C TYR A 36 25.35 -16.74 -25.12
N ALA A 37 26.65 -16.63 -24.82
CA ALA A 37 27.41 -17.71 -24.17
C ALA A 37 27.07 -17.85 -22.68
N ASP A 38 26.86 -16.73 -21.99
CA ASP A 38 26.54 -16.67 -20.56
C ASP A 38 25.79 -15.38 -20.19
N ARG A 39 25.36 -15.27 -18.93
CA ARG A 39 24.62 -14.09 -18.45
C ARG A 39 25.45 -12.80 -18.53
N THR A 40 26.75 -12.86 -18.25
CA THR A 40 27.61 -11.68 -18.27
C THR A 40 27.64 -11.09 -19.67
N ALA A 41 27.83 -11.92 -20.70
CA ALA A 41 27.81 -11.48 -22.10
C ALA A 41 26.47 -10.84 -22.51
N LEU A 42 25.36 -11.39 -22.03
CA LEU A 42 24.01 -10.82 -22.25
C LEU A 42 23.88 -9.44 -21.57
N ILE A 43 24.26 -9.35 -20.30
CA ILE A 43 24.13 -8.11 -19.52
C ILE A 43 25.04 -7.00 -20.07
N ASP A 44 26.24 -7.34 -20.48
CA ASP A 44 27.19 -6.38 -21.09
C ASP A 44 26.72 -5.88 -22.48
N ALA A 45 25.84 -6.64 -23.17
CA ALA A 45 25.17 -6.19 -24.40
C ALA A 45 23.94 -5.28 -24.13
N ILE A 46 23.34 -5.35 -22.94
CA ILE A 46 22.08 -4.63 -22.61
C ILE A 46 22.35 -3.33 -21.85
N VAL A 47 23.24 -3.40 -20.86
CA VAL A 47 23.48 -2.31 -19.91
C VAL A 47 24.57 -1.38 -20.46
N PRO A 48 24.34 -0.07 -20.56
CA PRO A 48 25.34 0.89 -21.02
C PRO A 48 26.62 0.79 -20.18
N ALA A 49 27.78 0.71 -20.88
CA ALA A 49 29.10 0.46 -20.25
C ALA A 49 29.48 1.54 -19.21
N ASN A 50 29.01 2.78 -19.39
CA ASN A 50 29.30 3.91 -18.51
C ASN A 50 28.59 3.83 -17.16
N ILE A 51 27.51 3.05 -17.04
CA ILE A 51 26.76 2.85 -15.78
C ILE A 51 26.90 1.43 -15.23
N ARG A 52 27.55 0.53 -16.00
CA ARG A 52 27.72 -0.88 -15.63
C ARG A 52 28.55 -1.04 -14.37
N ARG A 53 27.99 -1.72 -13.37
CA ARG A 53 28.67 -2.04 -12.11
C ARG A 53 29.40 -3.36 -12.21
N HIS A 54 30.68 -3.39 -11.78
CA HIS A 54 31.52 -4.60 -11.78
C HIS A 54 31.93 -5.02 -10.35
N ASP A 55 31.75 -4.15 -9.37
CA ASP A 55 32.09 -4.43 -7.97
C ASP A 55 31.03 -5.32 -7.31
N THR A 56 31.41 -6.01 -6.24
CA THR A 56 30.50 -6.75 -5.41
C THR A 56 29.68 -5.78 -4.54
N LEU A 57 28.39 -6.02 -4.39
CA LEU A 57 27.54 -5.24 -3.50
C LEU A 57 28.12 -5.23 -2.06
N PRO A 58 28.37 -4.06 -1.47
CA PRO A 58 29.01 -3.96 -0.15
C PRO A 58 27.96 -4.14 0.98
N LEU A 59 27.44 -5.36 1.13
CA LEU A 59 26.39 -5.71 2.09
C LEU A 59 26.92 -6.05 3.49
N ALA A 60 28.16 -5.70 3.81
CA ALA A 60 28.82 -6.02 5.07
C ALA A 60 28.72 -7.52 5.43
N GLU A 61 28.14 -7.86 6.58
CA GLU A 61 27.95 -9.25 7.02
C GLU A 61 26.94 -10.06 6.16
N PHE A 62 26.19 -9.41 5.30
CA PHE A 62 25.23 -10.02 4.37
C PHE A 62 25.76 -10.18 2.95
N THR A 63 27.05 -9.96 2.71
CA THR A 63 27.67 -10.18 1.40
C THR A 63 27.59 -11.66 0.98
N ALA A 64 27.83 -12.59 1.91
CA ALA A 64 27.57 -14.01 1.71
C ALA A 64 26.10 -14.34 2.02
N ALA A 65 25.46 -15.11 1.13
CA ALA A 65 24.09 -15.59 1.33
C ALA A 65 23.96 -16.47 2.58
N LYS A 66 22.89 -16.30 3.32
CA LYS A 66 22.54 -17.13 4.50
C LYS A 66 21.54 -18.20 4.12
N SER A 67 21.59 -19.35 4.80
CA SER A 67 20.49 -20.31 4.74
C SER A 67 19.22 -19.74 5.39
N GLU A 68 18.04 -20.29 5.07
CA GLU A 68 16.77 -19.90 5.70
C GLU A 68 16.85 -19.98 7.23
N GLN A 69 17.42 -21.07 7.77
CA GLN A 69 17.57 -21.26 9.21
C GLN A 69 18.50 -20.23 9.85
N ALA A 70 19.62 -19.92 9.21
CA ALA A 70 20.60 -18.96 9.70
C ALA A 70 20.01 -17.53 9.70
N ALA A 71 19.29 -17.14 8.63
CA ALA A 71 18.64 -15.84 8.55
C ALA A 71 17.52 -15.68 9.59
N LEU A 72 16.63 -16.69 9.73
CA LEU A 72 15.59 -16.70 10.76
C LEU A 72 16.18 -16.63 12.17
N ALA A 73 17.24 -17.40 12.45
CA ALA A 73 17.90 -17.39 13.76
C ALA A 73 18.50 -16.01 14.08
N GLN A 74 19.16 -15.37 13.12
CA GLN A 74 19.73 -14.04 13.31
C GLN A 74 18.63 -12.98 13.51
N LEU A 75 17.58 -13.02 12.70
CA LEU A 75 16.47 -12.10 12.86
C LEU A 75 15.74 -12.29 14.19
N LYS A 76 15.62 -13.56 14.67
CA LYS A 76 15.05 -13.85 16.00
C LYS A 76 15.91 -13.30 17.15
N GLN A 77 17.24 -13.29 16.98
CA GLN A 77 18.15 -12.66 17.95
C GLN A 77 17.94 -11.14 18.00
N LEU A 78 17.75 -10.48 16.85
CA LEU A 78 17.41 -9.06 16.79
C LEU A 78 16.05 -8.81 17.43
N ALA A 79 15.03 -9.57 17.06
CA ALA A 79 13.68 -9.46 17.62
C ALA A 79 13.69 -9.61 19.15
N GLY A 80 14.49 -10.53 19.69
CA GLY A 80 14.63 -10.77 21.14
C GLY A 80 15.25 -9.61 21.92
N LYS A 81 15.80 -8.59 21.25
CA LYS A 81 16.25 -7.35 21.91
C LYS A 81 15.09 -6.37 22.16
N ASN A 82 13.95 -6.57 21.54
CA ASN A 82 12.75 -5.79 21.79
C ASN A 82 12.06 -6.25 23.09
N GLN A 83 11.38 -5.31 23.74
CA GLN A 83 10.60 -5.59 24.95
C GLN A 83 9.11 -5.39 24.62
N VAL A 84 8.36 -6.48 24.57
CA VAL A 84 6.92 -6.46 24.31
C VAL A 84 6.18 -6.22 25.62
N LEU A 85 5.87 -4.97 25.94
CA LEU A 85 5.02 -4.60 27.05
C LEU A 85 3.57 -4.38 26.61
N LYS A 86 2.61 -4.58 27.51
CA LYS A 86 1.20 -4.28 27.22
C LYS A 86 1.05 -2.76 27.07
N SER A 87 0.74 -2.30 25.87
CA SER A 87 0.62 -0.87 25.59
C SER A 87 -0.77 -0.36 25.92
N LEU A 88 -0.84 0.66 26.76
CA LEU A 88 -2.03 1.43 27.07
C LEU A 88 -1.83 2.91 26.70
N ILE A 89 -0.98 3.15 25.70
CA ILE A 89 -0.68 4.48 25.17
C ILE A 89 -1.87 5.03 24.38
N GLY A 90 -2.56 4.18 23.63
CA GLY A 90 -3.64 4.61 22.74
C GLY A 90 -3.14 5.49 21.61
N GLN A 91 -3.59 6.72 21.54
CA GLN A 91 -3.14 7.71 20.54
C GLN A 91 -3.29 7.19 19.10
N GLY A 92 -4.43 6.52 18.81
CA GLY A 92 -4.79 6.00 17.50
C GLY A 92 -4.28 4.58 17.21
N TYR A 93 -3.59 3.92 18.16
CA TYR A 93 -3.10 2.55 18.05
C TYR A 93 -3.46 1.76 19.31
N TYR A 94 -4.08 0.58 19.11
CA TYR A 94 -4.63 -0.22 20.21
C TYR A 94 -4.30 -1.69 20.00
N ASN A 95 -4.05 -2.44 21.09
CA ASN A 95 -3.95 -3.87 20.96
C ASN A 95 -5.33 -4.47 20.63
N THR A 96 -5.32 -5.56 19.87
CA THR A 96 -6.53 -6.27 19.45
C THR A 96 -6.21 -7.75 19.30
N TYR A 97 -7.24 -8.58 19.32
CA TYR A 97 -7.08 -10.01 19.01
C TYR A 97 -7.42 -10.26 17.54
N THR A 98 -6.43 -10.66 16.75
CA THR A 98 -6.70 -11.20 15.42
C THR A 98 -7.29 -12.60 15.57
N PRO A 99 -8.54 -12.88 15.14
CA PRO A 99 -9.09 -14.23 15.22
C PRO A 99 -8.20 -15.23 14.47
N GLY A 100 -7.93 -16.41 15.08
CA GLY A 100 -7.01 -17.40 14.51
C GLY A 100 -7.40 -17.84 13.08
N VAL A 101 -8.71 -17.94 12.80
CA VAL A 101 -9.22 -18.28 11.47
C VAL A 101 -8.88 -17.20 10.43
N ILE A 102 -8.84 -15.93 10.80
CA ILE A 102 -8.47 -14.81 9.93
C ILE A 102 -6.95 -14.73 9.79
N LEU A 103 -6.22 -14.84 10.91
CA LEU A 103 -4.76 -14.83 10.91
C LEU A 103 -4.20 -15.88 9.92
N ARG A 104 -4.63 -17.13 10.05
CA ARG A 104 -4.10 -18.25 9.27
C ARG A 104 -4.61 -18.28 7.83
N ASN A 105 -5.84 -17.87 7.57
CA ASN A 105 -6.48 -18.02 6.26
C ASN A 105 -6.54 -16.73 5.45
N VAL A 106 -6.07 -15.60 5.99
CA VAL A 106 -5.90 -14.33 5.27
C VAL A 106 -4.47 -13.85 5.40
N PHE A 107 -4.02 -13.51 6.61
CA PHE A 107 -2.74 -12.85 6.83
C PHE A 107 -1.53 -13.74 6.49
N GLU A 108 -1.61 -15.04 6.81
CA GLU A 108 -0.56 -16.04 6.52
C GLU A 108 -0.84 -16.85 5.24
N ASN A 109 -1.87 -16.52 4.47
CA ASN A 109 -2.29 -17.30 3.30
C ASN A 109 -1.83 -16.65 1.98
N PRO A 110 -0.96 -17.31 1.18
CA PRO A 110 -0.47 -16.78 -0.08
C PRO A 110 -1.57 -16.48 -1.12
N ALA A 111 -2.71 -17.17 -1.09
CA ALA A 111 -3.85 -16.83 -1.95
C ALA A 111 -4.36 -15.39 -1.73
N TRP A 112 -4.12 -14.81 -0.56
CA TRP A 112 -4.50 -13.44 -0.22
C TRP A 112 -3.33 -12.47 -0.33
N TYR A 113 -2.17 -12.76 0.26
CA TYR A 113 -1.09 -11.80 0.31
C TYR A 113 -0.24 -11.74 -0.97
N THR A 114 -0.31 -12.73 -1.88
CA THR A 114 0.40 -12.69 -3.17
C THR A 114 -0.43 -12.14 -4.33
N ALA A 115 -1.68 -11.76 -4.09
CA ALA A 115 -2.54 -11.16 -5.08
C ALA A 115 -2.16 -9.68 -5.35
N TYR A 116 -2.51 -9.17 -6.53
CA TYR A 116 -2.30 -7.78 -6.90
C TYR A 116 -3.58 -6.93 -6.73
N THR A 117 -3.45 -5.61 -6.91
CA THR A 117 -4.60 -4.70 -7.02
C THR A 117 -5.58 -5.24 -8.08
N PRO A 118 -6.88 -5.29 -7.80
CA PRO A 118 -7.86 -5.99 -8.65
C PRO A 118 -8.23 -5.19 -9.91
N TYR A 119 -7.26 -4.90 -10.78
CA TYR A 119 -7.49 -4.21 -12.05
C TYR A 119 -8.29 -5.03 -13.05
N GLN A 120 -8.16 -6.35 -12.99
CA GLN A 120 -8.93 -7.28 -13.83
C GLN A 120 -10.02 -7.93 -12.98
N PRO A 121 -11.26 -7.44 -13.09
CA PRO A 121 -12.32 -7.86 -12.18
C PRO A 121 -12.66 -9.34 -12.29
N GLU A 122 -12.59 -9.94 -13.47
CA GLU A 122 -13.01 -11.32 -13.70
C GLU A 122 -12.19 -12.36 -12.94
N ILE A 123 -10.98 -12.01 -12.52
CA ILE A 123 -10.08 -12.87 -11.73
C ILE A 123 -9.84 -12.37 -10.31
N SER A 124 -10.65 -11.45 -9.84
CA SER A 124 -10.48 -10.76 -8.57
C SER A 124 -11.79 -10.61 -7.80
N GLN A 125 -12.80 -11.42 -8.11
CA GLN A 125 -14.15 -11.26 -7.56
C GLN A 125 -14.20 -11.46 -6.04
N GLY A 126 -13.37 -12.34 -5.49
CA GLY A 126 -13.30 -12.57 -4.06
C GLY A 126 -12.70 -11.39 -3.29
N ARG A 127 -11.58 -10.82 -3.78
CA ARG A 127 -10.99 -9.61 -3.17
C ARG A 127 -11.88 -8.39 -3.33
N LEU A 128 -12.51 -8.23 -4.50
CA LEU A 128 -13.45 -7.14 -4.74
C LEU A 128 -14.65 -7.22 -3.80
N GLU A 129 -15.19 -8.42 -3.55
CA GLU A 129 -16.25 -8.64 -2.55
C GLU A 129 -15.77 -8.28 -1.14
N ALA A 130 -14.57 -8.73 -0.76
CA ALA A 130 -13.99 -8.43 0.56
C ALA A 130 -13.75 -6.91 0.77
N ILE A 131 -13.31 -6.20 -0.28
CA ILE A 131 -13.14 -4.74 -0.23
C ILE A 131 -14.50 -4.03 -0.19
N LEU A 132 -15.49 -4.53 -0.91
CA LEU A 132 -16.85 -3.99 -0.85
C LEU A 132 -17.45 -4.14 0.55
N ASN A 133 -17.17 -5.26 1.24
CA ASN A 133 -17.53 -5.43 2.65
C ASN A 133 -16.85 -4.36 3.52
N PHE A 134 -15.57 -4.05 3.28
CA PHE A 134 -14.87 -2.97 3.98
C PHE A 134 -15.54 -1.60 3.74
N GLN A 135 -15.83 -1.25 2.50
CA GLN A 135 -16.53 0.00 2.17
C GLN A 135 -17.89 0.11 2.87
N THR A 136 -18.66 -0.98 2.86
CA THR A 136 -19.98 -1.05 3.54
C THR A 136 -19.81 -0.89 5.05
N MET A 137 -18.82 -1.56 5.64
CA MET A 137 -18.50 -1.40 7.06
C MET A 137 -18.24 0.07 7.40
N ILE A 138 -17.41 0.74 6.61
CA ILE A 138 -17.04 2.14 6.88
C ILE A 138 -18.25 3.08 6.72
N THR A 139 -19.04 2.92 5.67
CA THR A 139 -20.25 3.75 5.49
C THR A 139 -21.26 3.56 6.63
N ASP A 140 -21.53 2.31 7.01
CA ASP A 140 -22.44 2.00 8.12
C ASP A 140 -21.94 2.54 9.47
N MET A 141 -20.63 2.42 9.73
CA MET A 141 -20.05 2.91 10.98
C MET A 141 -20.05 4.43 11.08
N THR A 142 -19.72 5.11 9.97
CA THR A 142 -19.55 6.58 9.93
C THR A 142 -20.84 7.35 9.68
N GLY A 143 -21.88 6.70 9.16
CA GLY A 143 -23.16 7.33 8.78
C GLY A 143 -23.03 8.23 7.53
N LEU A 144 -22.05 7.95 6.65
CA LEU A 144 -21.85 8.65 5.38
C LEU A 144 -22.19 7.76 4.18
N ASP A 145 -22.36 8.39 3.01
CA ASP A 145 -22.95 7.74 1.84
C ASP A 145 -22.00 6.80 1.10
N ILE A 146 -20.70 7.12 1.08
CA ILE A 146 -19.71 6.40 0.28
C ILE A 146 -18.34 6.37 0.97
N ALA A 147 -17.66 5.24 0.91
CA ALA A 147 -16.30 5.05 1.42
C ALA A 147 -15.40 4.48 0.33
N ASN A 148 -14.11 4.81 0.38
CA ASN A 148 -13.11 4.21 -0.50
C ASN A 148 -12.64 2.82 -0.01
N ALA A 149 -11.87 2.13 -0.84
CA ALA A 149 -11.35 0.80 -0.57
C ALA A 149 -10.36 0.75 0.62
N SER A 150 -9.54 1.77 0.78
CA SER A 150 -8.67 2.04 1.93
C SER A 150 -7.84 3.30 1.72
N MET A 151 -7.20 3.76 2.79
CA MET A 151 -6.16 4.80 2.80
C MET A 151 -4.88 4.23 3.41
N LEU A 152 -3.79 5.00 3.44
CA LEU A 152 -2.49 4.53 3.94
C LEU A 152 -2.44 4.50 5.48
N ASP A 153 -2.89 5.57 6.13
CA ASP A 153 -3.07 5.71 7.57
C ASP A 153 -4.05 6.86 7.89
N GLU A 154 -4.36 7.11 9.17
CA GLU A 154 -5.29 8.19 9.57
C GLU A 154 -4.74 9.57 9.21
N GLY A 155 -3.47 9.84 9.48
CA GLY A 155 -2.88 11.17 9.24
C GLY A 155 -2.86 11.54 7.76
N THR A 156 -2.49 10.60 6.89
CA THR A 156 -2.53 10.81 5.44
C THR A 156 -3.97 10.89 4.91
N ALA A 157 -4.90 10.13 5.48
CA ALA A 157 -6.32 10.23 5.14
C ALA A 157 -6.88 11.61 5.52
N ALA A 158 -6.51 12.16 6.69
CA ALA A 158 -6.88 13.49 7.13
C ALA A 158 -6.31 14.59 6.20
N ALA A 159 -5.06 14.44 5.77
CA ALA A 159 -4.43 15.36 4.82
C ALA A 159 -5.09 15.33 3.43
N GLU A 160 -5.47 14.15 2.94
CA GLU A 160 -6.25 14.00 1.71
C GLU A 160 -7.66 14.60 1.86
N ALA A 161 -8.30 14.43 3.03
CA ALA A 161 -9.60 15.04 3.33
C ALA A 161 -9.52 16.58 3.35
N MET A 162 -8.45 17.17 3.92
CA MET A 162 -8.20 18.62 3.87
C MET A 162 -8.16 19.12 2.43
N THR A 163 -7.41 18.45 1.56
CA THR A 163 -7.32 18.86 0.15
C THR A 163 -8.61 18.57 -0.62
N LEU A 164 -9.36 17.52 -0.26
CA LEU A 164 -10.67 17.23 -0.82
C LEU A 164 -11.65 18.39 -0.56
N ILE A 165 -11.81 18.80 0.72
CA ILE A 165 -12.77 19.85 1.09
C ILE A 165 -12.34 21.23 0.56
N LEU A 166 -11.04 21.50 0.40
CA LEU A 166 -10.56 22.70 -0.27
C LEU A 166 -11.05 22.78 -1.72
N ARG A 167 -11.10 21.64 -2.43
CA ARG A 167 -11.55 21.60 -3.84
C ARG A 167 -13.05 21.66 -4.03
N VAL A 168 -13.80 21.01 -3.14
CA VAL A 168 -15.27 20.93 -3.28
C VAL A 168 -16.01 22.03 -2.51
N GLY A 169 -15.34 22.66 -1.55
CA GLY A 169 -15.87 23.76 -0.75
C GLY A 169 -16.12 25.02 -1.56
N LYS A 170 -16.88 25.94 -0.98
CA LYS A 170 -17.23 27.22 -1.59
C LYS A 170 -16.50 28.43 -0.98
N SER A 171 -15.66 28.17 0.04
CA SER A 171 -14.90 29.22 0.71
C SER A 171 -13.65 29.59 -0.08
N ASP A 172 -13.39 30.87 -0.25
CA ASP A 172 -12.16 31.42 -0.86
C ASP A 172 -10.98 31.47 0.15
N SER A 173 -11.24 31.17 1.42
CA SER A 173 -10.20 31.15 2.47
C SER A 173 -9.19 30.05 2.24
N LYS A 174 -7.92 30.31 2.60
CA LYS A 174 -6.82 29.33 2.66
C LYS A 174 -6.53 28.87 4.09
N VAL A 175 -7.39 29.23 5.05
CA VAL A 175 -7.23 28.86 6.47
C VAL A 175 -7.95 27.54 6.72
N PHE A 176 -7.23 26.60 7.32
CA PHE A 176 -7.74 25.32 7.81
C PHE A 176 -7.52 25.20 9.32
N TYR A 177 -8.56 24.86 10.06
CA TYR A 177 -8.46 24.65 11.49
C TYR A 177 -8.32 23.17 11.86
N VAL A 178 -7.47 22.89 12.86
CA VAL A 178 -7.30 21.56 13.44
C VAL A 178 -7.59 21.64 14.93
N GLY A 179 -8.51 20.83 15.41
CA GLY A 179 -8.83 20.74 16.83
C GLY A 179 -7.60 20.49 17.70
N ALA A 180 -7.51 21.15 18.85
CA ALA A 180 -6.38 20.97 19.78
C ALA A 180 -6.26 19.53 20.31
N ASP A 181 -7.35 18.78 20.28
CA ASP A 181 -7.46 17.38 20.71
C ASP A 181 -7.33 16.36 19.57
N VAL A 182 -6.93 16.79 18.36
CA VAL A 182 -6.54 15.90 17.26
C VAL A 182 -5.20 15.21 17.59
N LEU A 183 -5.05 13.96 17.18
CA LEU A 183 -3.84 13.17 17.39
C LEU A 183 -2.58 13.91 16.91
N PRO A 184 -1.50 13.96 17.70
CA PRO A 184 -0.29 14.73 17.39
C PRO A 184 0.30 14.39 16.02
N GLN A 185 0.41 13.09 15.66
CA GLN A 185 0.92 12.63 14.37
C GLN A 185 0.03 13.08 13.21
N THR A 186 -1.28 13.11 13.38
CA THR A 186 -2.22 13.60 12.35
C THR A 186 -2.04 15.10 12.13
N ARG A 187 -1.86 15.88 13.20
CA ARG A 187 -1.57 17.32 13.12
C ARG A 187 -0.25 17.61 12.39
N GLU A 188 0.79 16.81 12.66
CA GLU A 188 2.09 16.93 12.00
C GLU A 188 1.99 16.68 10.50
N ILE A 189 1.28 15.62 10.06
CA ILE A 189 1.09 15.32 8.64
C ILE A 189 0.25 16.40 7.93
N ILE A 190 -0.81 16.91 8.58
CA ILE A 190 -1.60 18.03 8.05
C ILE A 190 -0.71 19.24 7.78
N ALA A 191 0.17 19.59 8.73
CA ALA A 191 1.10 20.72 8.55
C ALA A 191 2.09 20.48 7.40
N THR A 192 2.62 19.25 7.28
CA THR A 192 3.50 18.85 6.16
C THR A 192 2.79 19.02 4.81
N ARG A 193 1.55 18.53 4.70
CA ARG A 193 0.77 18.56 3.46
C ARG A 193 0.29 19.98 3.11
N ALA A 194 -0.03 20.79 4.09
CA ALA A 194 -0.54 22.15 3.93
C ALA A 194 0.51 23.14 3.40
N LYS A 195 1.76 23.00 3.89
CA LYS A 195 2.84 23.94 3.63
C LYS A 195 3.11 24.21 2.14
N PRO A 196 3.32 23.21 1.27
CA PRO A 196 3.59 23.46 -0.16
C PRO A 196 2.38 24.00 -0.93
N LEU A 197 1.16 23.84 -0.40
CA LEU A 197 -0.08 24.32 -1.02
C LEU A 197 -0.47 25.73 -0.56
N GLY A 198 0.33 26.35 0.33
CA GLY A 198 0.05 27.67 0.88
C GLY A 198 -1.21 27.70 1.76
N ILE A 199 -1.56 26.56 2.39
CA ILE A 199 -2.67 26.46 3.34
C ILE A 199 -2.15 26.87 4.71
N GLU A 200 -2.83 27.81 5.36
CA GLU A 200 -2.54 28.24 6.73
C GLU A 200 -3.29 27.31 7.70
N VAL A 201 -2.53 26.51 8.45
CA VAL A 201 -3.08 25.61 9.48
C VAL A 201 -3.10 26.33 10.82
N ARG A 202 -4.29 26.40 11.46
CA ARG A 202 -4.48 26.96 12.80
C ARG A 202 -5.04 25.92 13.75
N THR A 203 -4.53 25.91 15.00
CA THR A 203 -5.15 25.10 16.06
C THR A 203 -6.38 25.83 16.58
N CYS A 204 -7.51 25.12 16.76
CA CYS A 204 -8.70 25.69 17.38
C CYS A 204 -8.99 25.06 18.75
N HIS A 205 -9.42 25.92 19.68
CA HIS A 205 -9.93 25.56 21.00
C HIS A 205 -11.40 25.97 21.09
N GLY A 206 -12.29 25.01 21.34
CA GLY A 206 -13.72 25.31 21.39
C GLY A 206 -14.25 25.86 20.06
N SER A 207 -14.77 27.11 20.08
CA SER A 207 -15.43 27.75 18.93
C SER A 207 -14.55 28.69 18.10
N ASP A 208 -13.23 28.73 18.32
CA ASP A 208 -12.31 29.70 17.67
C ASP A 208 -12.44 29.75 16.14
N ALA A 209 -12.70 28.61 15.49
CA ALA A 209 -12.87 28.58 14.04
C ALA A 209 -14.15 29.29 13.55
N LEU A 210 -15.07 29.66 14.44
CA LEU A 210 -16.22 30.49 14.11
C LEU A 210 -15.90 32.01 14.07
N GLU A 211 -14.76 32.43 14.58
CA GLU A 211 -14.38 33.84 14.62
C GLU A 211 -13.80 34.35 13.31
N HIS A 212 -13.21 33.47 12.51
CA HIS A 212 -12.54 33.81 11.26
C HIS A 212 -13.04 32.98 10.08
N ALA A 213 -12.88 33.51 8.86
CA ALA A 213 -13.18 32.76 7.66
C ALA A 213 -12.18 31.60 7.47
N CYS A 214 -12.68 30.38 7.28
CA CYS A 214 -11.90 29.20 6.96
C CYS A 214 -12.62 28.37 5.89
N PHE A 215 -11.89 27.46 5.23
CA PHE A 215 -12.54 26.52 4.31
C PHE A 215 -12.97 25.22 4.99
N GLY A 216 -12.39 24.91 6.17
CA GLY A 216 -12.78 23.71 6.90
C GLY A 216 -12.08 23.53 8.24
N VAL A 217 -12.56 22.53 8.97
CA VAL A 217 -12.09 22.16 10.30
C VAL A 217 -11.94 20.63 10.39
N LEU A 218 -10.85 20.16 11.03
CA LEU A 218 -10.67 18.76 11.45
C LEU A 218 -10.93 18.62 12.95
N LEU A 219 -11.81 17.70 13.33
CA LEU A 219 -12.19 17.37 14.70
C LEU A 219 -11.86 15.90 15.00
N GLN A 220 -11.42 15.59 16.23
CA GLN A 220 -11.16 14.21 16.68
C GLN A 220 -12.36 13.69 17.48
N TYR A 221 -12.77 12.43 17.24
CA TYR A 221 -13.98 11.86 17.87
C TYR A 221 -13.82 10.36 18.17
N PRO A 222 -13.60 9.99 19.45
CA PRO A 222 -13.25 10.81 20.62
C PRO A 222 -11.94 11.57 20.48
N GLY A 223 -11.77 12.65 21.26
CA GLY A 223 -10.53 13.43 21.31
C GLY A 223 -9.35 12.64 21.87
N VAL A 224 -8.12 13.09 21.59
CA VAL A 224 -6.88 12.39 22.01
C VAL A 224 -6.79 12.19 23.52
N ASN A 225 -7.42 13.06 24.31
CA ASN A 225 -7.45 12.97 25.78
C ASN A 225 -8.63 12.15 26.30
N GLY A 226 -9.49 11.63 25.43
CA GLY A 226 -10.62 10.78 25.76
C GLY A 226 -11.99 11.47 25.71
N ASP A 227 -12.05 12.80 25.63
CA ASP A 227 -13.33 13.54 25.65
C ASP A 227 -14.21 13.20 24.47
N ILE A 228 -15.52 13.01 24.76
CA ILE A 228 -16.57 12.85 23.75
C ILE A 228 -17.40 14.14 23.73
N ARG A 229 -17.34 14.88 22.63
CA ARG A 229 -18.00 16.18 22.49
C ARG A 229 -19.17 16.11 21.51
N ASP A 230 -20.21 16.90 21.78
CA ASP A 230 -21.31 17.13 20.83
C ASP A 230 -20.93 18.23 19.84
N TYR A 231 -20.77 17.86 18.58
CA TYR A 231 -20.38 18.78 17.52
C TYR A 231 -21.54 19.25 16.65
N ARG A 232 -22.80 18.89 16.94
CA ARG A 232 -23.98 19.22 16.08
C ARG A 232 -24.14 20.71 15.84
N GLU A 233 -24.19 21.52 16.91
CA GLU A 233 -24.33 22.97 16.79
C GLU A 233 -23.12 23.62 16.14
N TYR A 234 -21.92 23.11 16.46
CA TYR A 234 -20.65 23.62 15.91
C TYR A 234 -20.56 23.36 14.39
N ALA A 235 -20.89 22.14 13.94
CA ALA A 235 -20.92 21.78 12.52
C ALA A 235 -21.95 22.63 11.76
N ALA A 236 -23.16 22.81 12.30
CA ALA A 236 -24.20 23.66 11.71
C ALA A 236 -23.74 25.12 11.57
N ALA A 237 -23.05 25.67 12.58
CA ALA A 237 -22.52 27.04 12.53
C ALA A 237 -21.38 27.19 11.52
N LEU A 238 -20.52 26.19 11.37
CA LEU A 238 -19.46 26.18 10.33
C LEU A 238 -20.05 26.11 8.93
N HIS A 239 -21.04 25.25 8.70
CA HIS A 239 -21.75 25.17 7.41
C HIS A 239 -22.43 26.49 7.04
N ALA A 240 -23.03 27.17 8.01
CA ALA A 240 -23.65 28.49 7.78
C ALA A 240 -22.62 29.53 7.28
N LYS A 241 -21.32 29.33 7.55
CA LYS A 241 -20.20 30.15 7.07
C LYS A 241 -19.52 29.59 5.81
N GLY A 242 -20.02 28.48 5.26
CA GLY A 242 -19.47 27.83 4.07
C GLY A 242 -18.22 26.98 4.32
N ALA A 243 -17.87 26.73 5.59
CA ALA A 243 -16.78 25.84 5.97
C ALA A 243 -17.27 24.37 6.08
N LEU A 244 -16.44 23.41 5.66
CA LEU A 244 -16.74 21.98 5.73
C LEU A 244 -16.08 21.33 6.95
N VAL A 245 -16.65 20.22 7.41
CA VAL A 245 -16.24 19.54 8.66
C VAL A 245 -15.70 18.14 8.36
N ILE A 246 -14.47 17.90 8.80
CA ILE A 246 -13.85 16.57 8.79
C ILE A 246 -13.84 16.02 10.22
N ALA A 247 -14.23 14.77 10.40
CA ALA A 247 -14.07 14.05 11.65
C ALA A 247 -13.03 12.94 11.51
N ALA A 248 -12.03 12.90 12.39
CA ALA A 248 -11.17 11.75 12.59
C ALA A 248 -11.79 10.90 13.70
N ALA A 249 -12.23 9.69 13.38
CA ALA A 249 -13.08 8.90 14.26
C ALA A 249 -12.56 7.49 14.53
N ASP A 250 -12.81 6.99 15.74
CA ASP A 250 -12.49 5.62 16.15
C ASP A 250 -13.68 4.68 15.87
N LEU A 251 -13.47 3.67 15.00
CA LEU A 251 -14.53 2.75 14.58
C LEU A 251 -15.17 1.97 15.73
N LEU A 252 -14.38 1.57 16.74
CA LEU A 252 -14.94 0.80 17.85
C LEU A 252 -15.84 1.70 18.74
N ALA A 253 -15.43 2.94 18.99
CA ALA A 253 -16.24 3.93 19.68
C ALA A 253 -17.57 4.17 18.93
N LEU A 254 -17.54 4.22 17.60
CA LEU A 254 -18.74 4.43 16.77
C LEU A 254 -19.79 3.30 16.89
N THR A 255 -19.48 2.17 17.51
CA THR A 255 -20.51 1.18 17.85
C THR A 255 -21.43 1.63 18.98
N LEU A 256 -20.97 2.59 19.82
CA LEU A 256 -21.69 3.09 21.00
C LEU A 256 -22.09 4.57 20.90
N ILE A 257 -21.34 5.37 20.13
CA ILE A 257 -21.57 6.83 20.00
C ILE A 257 -22.14 7.20 18.63
N THR A 258 -22.89 8.29 18.58
CA THR A 258 -23.52 8.81 17.35
C THR A 258 -22.51 8.98 16.22
N PRO A 259 -22.74 8.41 15.04
CA PRO A 259 -21.83 8.53 13.89
C PRO A 259 -21.63 9.98 13.45
N PRO A 260 -20.41 10.35 12.99
CA PRO A 260 -20.14 11.71 12.55
C PRO A 260 -21.02 12.20 11.39
N GLY A 261 -21.41 11.32 10.48
CA GLY A 261 -22.34 11.67 9.40
C GLY A 261 -23.70 12.16 9.89
N GLU A 262 -24.17 11.67 11.04
CA GLU A 262 -25.47 12.03 11.64
C GLU A 262 -25.43 13.38 12.36
N TRP A 263 -24.26 13.84 12.84
CA TRP A 263 -24.13 15.15 13.47
C TRP A 263 -23.55 16.24 12.54
N GLY A 264 -23.35 15.92 11.24
CA GLY A 264 -23.04 16.91 10.22
C GLY A 264 -21.63 16.90 9.68
N ALA A 265 -20.79 15.88 9.95
CA ALA A 265 -19.51 15.76 9.26
C ALA A 265 -19.71 15.55 7.75
N ASP A 266 -18.85 16.19 6.94
CA ASP A 266 -18.85 16.08 5.49
C ASP A 266 -17.90 14.96 5.01
N VAL A 267 -16.82 14.76 5.77
CA VAL A 267 -15.83 13.70 5.53
C VAL A 267 -15.49 13.07 6.88
N VAL A 268 -15.37 11.74 6.90
CA VAL A 268 -14.90 11.00 8.08
C VAL A 268 -13.67 10.18 7.68
N VAL A 269 -12.62 10.29 8.47
CA VAL A 269 -11.36 9.57 8.30
C VAL A 269 -10.99 8.84 9.58
N GLY A 270 -10.06 7.90 9.51
CA GLY A 270 -9.56 7.20 10.68
C GLY A 270 -8.69 6.01 10.29
N ASN A 271 -8.45 5.14 11.26
CA ASN A 271 -7.68 3.91 11.13
C ASN A 271 -8.53 2.71 11.54
N SER A 272 -8.55 1.65 10.71
CA SER A 272 -9.27 0.41 11.01
C SER A 272 -8.44 -0.60 11.82
N GLN A 273 -7.25 -0.24 12.28
CA GLN A 273 -6.27 -1.11 12.93
C GLN A 273 -6.86 -1.93 14.07
N ARG A 274 -7.66 -1.31 14.95
CA ARG A 274 -8.21 -2.01 16.12
C ARG A 274 -9.28 -3.07 15.78
N PHE A 275 -9.60 -3.25 14.49
CA PHE A 275 -10.40 -4.38 13.99
C PHE A 275 -9.50 -5.53 13.55
N GLY A 276 -8.79 -6.12 14.50
CA GLY A 276 -8.03 -7.34 14.35
C GLY A 276 -6.67 -7.21 13.64
N VAL A 277 -6.16 -6.00 13.40
CA VAL A 277 -4.84 -5.79 12.77
C VAL A 277 -3.80 -5.53 13.87
N PRO A 278 -2.64 -6.24 13.88
CA PRO A 278 -1.59 -6.03 14.87
C PRO A 278 -1.04 -4.60 14.88
N LEU A 279 -0.46 -4.15 15.99
CA LEU A 279 0.16 -2.83 16.15
C LEU A 279 1.31 -2.58 15.16
N GLY A 280 2.15 -3.60 14.92
CA GLY A 280 3.19 -3.61 13.90
C GLY A 280 4.20 -2.46 13.96
N PHE A 281 4.46 -1.91 15.14
CA PHE A 281 5.30 -0.72 15.34
C PHE A 281 4.88 0.47 14.45
N GLY A 282 3.57 0.56 14.15
CA GLY A 282 2.97 1.64 13.36
C GLY A 282 2.34 1.23 12.04
N GLY A 283 2.52 0.00 11.61
CA GLY A 283 1.89 -0.48 10.39
C GLY A 283 2.55 -1.68 9.70
N PRO A 284 1.98 -2.12 8.55
CA PRO A 284 0.93 -1.43 7.77
C PRO A 284 -0.45 -1.53 8.40
N HIS A 285 -1.26 -0.47 8.23
CA HIS A 285 -2.65 -0.42 8.67
C HIS A 285 -3.52 0.11 7.54
N ALA A 286 -4.82 -0.23 7.52
CA ALA A 286 -5.76 0.36 6.59
C ALA A 286 -6.39 1.62 7.22
N GLY A 287 -5.97 2.79 6.77
CA GLY A 287 -6.72 4.02 6.97
C GLY A 287 -8.02 3.98 6.17
N TYR A 288 -9.00 4.81 6.51
CA TYR A 288 -10.25 4.91 5.78
C TYR A 288 -10.67 6.36 5.53
N MET A 289 -11.49 6.54 4.51
CA MET A 289 -12.18 7.78 4.23
C MET A 289 -13.60 7.48 3.75
N ALA A 290 -14.58 8.14 4.38
CA ALA A 290 -15.95 8.18 3.92
C ALA A 290 -16.39 9.63 3.68
N THR A 291 -17.33 9.85 2.76
CA THR A 291 -17.82 11.18 2.43
C THR A 291 -19.25 11.13 1.90
N ARG A 292 -19.84 12.31 1.67
CA ARG A 292 -21.14 12.44 1.05
C ARG A 292 -21.09 12.07 -0.44
N ASP A 293 -22.15 11.53 -0.98
CA ASP A 293 -22.26 11.12 -2.38
C ASP A 293 -21.90 12.26 -3.35
N ALA A 294 -22.22 13.50 -2.98
CA ALA A 294 -21.89 14.68 -3.78
C ALA A 294 -20.38 14.85 -4.06
N TYR A 295 -19.49 14.30 -3.21
CA TYR A 295 -18.04 14.47 -3.30
C TYR A 295 -17.31 13.27 -3.90
N LYS A 296 -18.01 12.18 -4.23
CA LYS A 296 -17.42 10.92 -4.72
C LYS A 296 -16.45 11.06 -5.89
N ARG A 297 -16.67 12.02 -6.80
CA ARG A 297 -15.78 12.25 -7.94
C ARG A 297 -14.47 12.95 -7.60
N SER A 298 -14.37 13.50 -6.39
CA SER A 298 -13.16 14.17 -5.87
C SER A 298 -12.46 13.37 -4.77
N MET A 299 -13.04 12.23 -4.36
CA MET A 299 -12.48 11.36 -3.30
C MET A 299 -11.22 10.66 -3.81
N PRO A 300 -10.11 10.65 -3.05
CA PRO A 300 -8.89 9.89 -3.39
C PRO A 300 -9.06 8.40 -3.13
N GLY A 301 -8.09 7.62 -3.61
CA GLY A 301 -8.04 6.17 -3.41
C GLY A 301 -8.98 5.39 -4.34
N ARG A 302 -8.91 4.07 -4.28
CA ARG A 302 -9.72 3.16 -5.09
C ARG A 302 -11.15 3.10 -4.59
N LEU A 303 -12.05 2.74 -5.48
CA LEU A 303 -13.45 2.55 -5.19
C LEU A 303 -13.93 1.28 -5.88
N VAL A 304 -14.49 0.35 -5.13
CA VAL A 304 -15.12 -0.86 -5.67
C VAL A 304 -16.61 -0.61 -5.86
N GLY A 305 -17.13 -1.06 -6.98
CA GLY A 305 -18.55 -0.95 -7.31
C GLY A 305 -19.12 -2.25 -7.88
N VAL A 306 -20.43 -2.33 -7.84
CA VAL A 306 -21.21 -3.44 -8.40
C VAL A 306 -21.45 -3.19 -9.89
N THR A 307 -21.45 -4.24 -10.70
CA THR A 307 -21.80 -4.24 -12.10
C THR A 307 -22.45 -5.58 -12.48
N VAL A 308 -22.66 -5.80 -13.77
CA VAL A 308 -23.02 -7.10 -14.33
C VAL A 308 -21.95 -7.55 -15.31
N ASP A 309 -21.88 -8.86 -15.54
CA ASP A 309 -21.06 -9.42 -16.61
C ASP A 309 -21.84 -9.48 -17.95
N ALA A 310 -21.19 -9.96 -18.99
CA ALA A 310 -21.77 -10.11 -20.34
C ALA A 310 -22.99 -11.05 -20.39
N GLN A 311 -23.22 -11.88 -19.37
CA GLN A 311 -24.37 -12.76 -19.21
C GLN A 311 -25.46 -12.17 -18.29
N GLY A 312 -25.26 -10.95 -17.78
CA GLY A 312 -26.16 -10.30 -16.82
C GLY A 312 -26.01 -10.78 -15.37
N GLN A 313 -24.98 -11.58 -15.09
CA GLN A 313 -24.69 -12.01 -13.71
C GLN A 313 -24.03 -10.88 -12.94
N GLN A 314 -24.34 -10.79 -11.62
CA GLN A 314 -23.70 -9.80 -10.76
C GLN A 314 -22.17 -9.98 -10.75
N ALA A 315 -21.46 -8.88 -10.87
CA ALA A 315 -20.01 -8.81 -10.82
C ALA A 315 -19.54 -7.57 -10.03
N TYR A 316 -18.29 -7.58 -9.60
CA TYR A 316 -17.66 -6.44 -8.93
C TYR A 316 -16.50 -5.92 -9.77
N ARG A 317 -16.19 -4.63 -9.65
CA ARG A 317 -15.09 -3.98 -10.39
C ARG A 317 -14.58 -2.74 -9.66
N LEU A 318 -13.44 -2.21 -10.10
CA LEU A 318 -13.03 -0.85 -9.72
C LEU A 318 -13.90 0.18 -10.44
N ALA A 319 -14.49 1.10 -9.68
CA ALA A 319 -15.41 2.11 -10.17
C ALA A 319 -14.75 3.49 -10.31
N LEU A 320 -15.29 4.35 -11.18
CA LEU A 320 -14.84 5.73 -11.39
C LEU A 320 -13.33 5.89 -11.61
N GLN A 321 -12.71 4.99 -12.35
CA GLN A 321 -11.25 5.00 -12.59
C GLN A 321 -10.76 6.28 -13.28
N THR A 322 -11.62 6.99 -14.01
CA THR A 322 -11.28 8.26 -14.70
C THR A 322 -10.83 9.38 -13.78
N ARG A 323 -11.04 9.30 -12.47
CA ARG A 323 -10.57 10.26 -11.46
C ARG A 323 -9.14 9.97 -10.97
N GLU A 324 -8.55 8.83 -11.31
CA GLU A 324 -7.29 8.37 -10.78
C GLU A 324 -6.08 8.98 -11.49
N GLN A 325 -4.92 8.99 -10.81
CA GLN A 325 -3.71 9.68 -11.29
C GLN A 325 -3.17 9.14 -12.62
N HIS A 326 -3.32 7.83 -12.90
CA HIS A 326 -2.85 7.26 -14.17
C HIS A 326 -3.65 7.73 -15.40
N ILE A 327 -4.86 8.27 -15.20
CA ILE A 327 -5.71 8.88 -16.23
C ILE A 327 -5.54 10.41 -16.23
N ARG A 328 -5.58 11.06 -15.05
CA ARG A 328 -5.56 12.51 -14.92
C ARG A 328 -4.18 13.15 -14.97
N ARG A 329 -3.11 12.40 -14.67
CA ARG A 329 -1.72 12.87 -14.65
C ARG A 329 -1.55 14.19 -13.87
N GLU A 330 -1.05 15.27 -14.50
CA GLU A 330 -0.85 16.58 -13.89
C GLU A 330 -2.13 17.23 -13.32
N LYS A 331 -3.30 16.77 -13.75
CA LYS A 331 -4.61 17.21 -13.22
C LYS A 331 -5.09 16.37 -12.07
N ALA A 332 -4.32 15.37 -11.65
CA ALA A 332 -4.64 14.54 -10.49
C ALA A 332 -4.53 15.37 -9.20
N THR A 333 -5.40 15.06 -8.26
CA THR A 333 -5.49 15.76 -6.97
C THR A 333 -4.89 14.95 -5.82
N SER A 334 -4.48 13.72 -6.09
CA SER A 334 -3.79 12.81 -5.18
C SER A 334 -2.88 11.88 -5.99
N ASN A 335 -1.75 11.49 -5.41
CA ASN A 335 -0.82 10.54 -5.98
C ASN A 335 -1.05 9.09 -5.50
N ILE A 336 -2.07 8.83 -4.70
CA ILE A 336 -2.37 7.49 -4.19
C ILE A 336 -2.64 6.55 -5.38
N CYS A 337 -1.81 5.50 -5.49
CA CYS A 337 -1.93 4.46 -6.51
C CYS A 337 -2.58 3.20 -5.92
N THR A 338 -1.90 2.55 -4.98
CA THR A 338 -2.40 1.40 -4.25
C THR A 338 -2.36 1.70 -2.75
N ALA A 339 -3.39 1.31 -2.02
CA ALA A 339 -3.47 1.45 -0.57
C ALA A 339 -3.51 0.06 0.11
N GLN A 340 -3.78 0.00 1.38
CA GLN A 340 -3.61 -1.18 2.24
C GLN A 340 -4.75 -2.20 2.03
N VAL A 341 -4.64 -3.06 1.02
CA VAL A 341 -5.71 -4.01 0.65
C VAL A 341 -5.86 -5.12 1.69
N LEU A 342 -4.79 -5.85 2.02
CA LEU A 342 -4.87 -7.00 2.94
C LEU A 342 -5.37 -6.59 4.32
N LEU A 343 -4.91 -5.44 4.82
CA LEU A 343 -5.31 -4.92 6.14
C LEU A 343 -6.79 -4.50 6.16
N ALA A 344 -7.29 -3.95 5.06
CA ALA A 344 -8.72 -3.63 4.90
C ALA A 344 -9.56 -4.92 4.87
N VAL A 345 -9.07 -5.96 4.18
CA VAL A 345 -9.71 -7.29 4.18
C VAL A 345 -9.75 -7.87 5.59
N ILE A 346 -8.64 -7.86 6.33
CA ILE A 346 -8.59 -8.33 7.72
C ILE A 346 -9.62 -7.59 8.60
N ALA A 347 -9.66 -6.26 8.51
CA ALA A 347 -10.59 -5.44 9.28
C ALA A 347 -12.06 -5.74 8.94
N SER A 348 -12.39 -5.92 7.66
CA SER A 348 -13.74 -6.30 7.24
C SER A 348 -14.11 -7.71 7.71
N MET A 349 -13.19 -8.67 7.63
CA MET A 349 -13.41 -10.04 8.12
C MET A 349 -13.53 -10.12 9.63
N TYR A 350 -12.80 -9.28 10.38
CA TYR A 350 -12.98 -9.11 11.81
C TYR A 350 -14.41 -8.64 12.13
N ALA A 351 -14.90 -7.61 11.42
CA ALA A 351 -16.25 -7.10 11.59
C ALA A 351 -17.34 -8.15 11.22
N ILE A 352 -17.09 -8.95 10.17
CA ILE A 352 -17.98 -10.05 9.77
C ILE A 352 -17.98 -11.16 10.81
N TYR A 353 -16.81 -11.53 11.35
CA TYR A 353 -16.67 -12.60 12.33
C TYR A 353 -17.38 -12.29 13.66
N HIS A 354 -17.23 -11.06 14.16
CA HIS A 354 -17.88 -10.62 15.39
C HIS A 354 -19.34 -10.19 15.19
N GLY A 355 -19.67 -9.66 14.03
CA GLY A 355 -20.96 -9.05 13.74
C GLY A 355 -21.22 -7.80 14.58
N PRO A 356 -22.35 -7.09 14.36
CA PRO A 356 -22.67 -5.87 15.10
C PRO A 356 -22.85 -6.10 16.60
N ALA A 357 -23.40 -7.24 17.00
CA ALA A 357 -23.59 -7.60 18.41
C ALA A 357 -22.25 -7.84 19.11
N GLY A 358 -21.34 -8.60 18.50
CA GLY A 358 -20.01 -8.88 19.05
C GLY A 358 -19.15 -7.62 19.15
N LEU A 359 -19.14 -6.77 18.10
CA LEU A 359 -18.43 -5.49 18.13
C LEU A 359 -18.95 -4.58 19.25
N ARG A 360 -20.26 -4.50 19.41
CA ARG A 360 -20.88 -3.72 20.49
C ARG A 360 -20.50 -4.28 21.86
N GLN A 361 -20.46 -5.61 22.02
CA GLN A 361 -20.05 -6.25 23.27
C GLN A 361 -18.58 -5.94 23.60
N ILE A 362 -17.68 -5.98 22.60
CA ILE A 362 -16.27 -5.62 22.76
C ILE A 362 -16.17 -4.15 23.23
N ALA A 363 -16.87 -3.24 22.55
CA ALA A 363 -16.85 -1.81 22.88
C ALA A 363 -17.43 -1.54 24.28
N GLN A 364 -18.53 -2.18 24.66
CA GLN A 364 -19.15 -2.05 25.99
C GLN A 364 -18.21 -2.56 27.08
N ARG A 365 -17.49 -3.67 26.82
CA ARG A 365 -16.50 -4.20 27.76
C ARG A 365 -15.34 -3.23 27.94
N VAL A 366 -14.80 -2.66 26.87
CA VAL A 366 -13.75 -1.63 26.90
C VAL A 366 -14.23 -0.41 27.70
N GLN A 367 -15.39 0.12 27.37
CA GLN A 367 -15.97 1.29 28.05
C GLN A 367 -16.22 1.02 29.54
N ARG A 368 -16.76 -0.19 29.89
CA ARG A 368 -17.01 -0.56 31.29
C ARG A 368 -15.71 -0.70 32.08
N LEU A 369 -14.67 -1.32 31.54
CA LEU A 369 -13.36 -1.43 32.18
C LEU A 369 -12.71 -0.04 32.39
N THR A 370 -12.90 0.86 31.42
CA THR A 370 -12.45 2.27 31.55
C THR A 370 -13.17 2.98 32.70
N GLY A 371 -14.49 2.79 32.83
CA GLY A 371 -15.28 3.34 33.92
C GLY A 371 -14.86 2.80 35.29
N VAL A 372 -14.59 1.48 35.36
CA VAL A 372 -14.08 0.86 36.60
C VAL A 372 -12.71 1.42 36.95
N LEU A 373 -11.79 1.55 35.98
CA LEU A 373 -10.49 2.19 36.22
C LEU A 373 -10.67 3.61 36.75
N ALA A 374 -11.54 4.41 36.13
CA ALA A 374 -11.85 5.78 36.50
C ALA A 374 -12.38 5.90 37.95
N GLY A 375 -13.38 5.07 38.31
CA GLY A 375 -13.96 5.07 39.65
C GLY A 375 -12.94 4.71 40.72
N GLY A 376 -12.07 3.74 40.48
CA GLY A 376 -11.02 3.35 41.42
C GLY A 376 -9.94 4.45 41.58
N LEU A 377 -9.54 5.10 40.47
CA LEU A 377 -8.58 6.23 40.53
C LEU A 377 -9.17 7.41 41.31
N GLN A 378 -10.44 7.73 41.13
CA GLN A 378 -11.13 8.77 41.90
C GLN A 378 -11.21 8.41 43.40
N GLN A 379 -11.51 7.17 43.73
CA GLN A 379 -11.48 6.69 45.14
C GLN A 379 -10.07 6.74 45.73
N LEU A 380 -9.03 6.56 44.91
CA LEU A 380 -7.63 6.76 45.33
C LEU A 380 -7.24 8.24 45.42
N GLY A 381 -8.13 9.18 45.14
CA GLY A 381 -7.90 10.63 45.26
C GLY A 381 -7.30 11.29 44.01
N PHE A 382 -7.28 10.60 42.86
CA PHE A 382 -6.83 11.18 41.59
C PHE A 382 -7.93 11.97 40.89
N THR A 383 -7.56 13.06 40.21
CA THR A 383 -8.45 13.86 39.39
C THR A 383 -8.33 13.44 37.92
N LEU A 384 -9.46 13.18 37.28
CA LEU A 384 -9.54 12.96 35.84
C LEU A 384 -9.78 14.31 35.16
N GLN A 385 -9.06 14.56 34.06
CA GLN A 385 -9.25 15.82 33.30
C GLN A 385 -10.48 15.76 32.38
N ASN A 386 -10.87 14.55 31.92
CA ASN A 386 -12.03 14.33 31.06
C ASN A 386 -13.26 13.94 31.87
N SER A 387 -14.40 14.54 31.51
CA SER A 387 -15.71 14.26 32.13
C SER A 387 -16.54 13.22 31.38
N SER A 388 -16.23 12.99 30.14
CA SER A 388 -16.78 11.95 29.29
C SER A 388 -15.67 11.13 28.65
N TYR A 389 -15.88 9.85 28.39
CA TYR A 389 -14.86 8.99 27.78
C TYR A 389 -15.48 7.71 27.20
N PHE A 390 -14.78 7.18 26.20
CA PHE A 390 -15.00 5.82 25.71
C PHE A 390 -13.98 4.86 26.33
N ASP A 391 -12.72 4.98 25.95
CA ASP A 391 -11.61 4.06 26.30
C ASP A 391 -10.40 4.74 26.94
N THR A 392 -10.33 6.06 26.93
CA THR A 392 -9.13 6.82 27.28
C THR A 392 -9.41 7.77 28.45
N LEU A 393 -8.53 7.70 29.45
CA LEU A 393 -8.51 8.62 30.61
C LEU A 393 -7.24 9.46 30.62
N THR A 394 -7.38 10.73 30.97
CA THR A 394 -6.29 11.64 31.31
C THR A 394 -6.29 11.90 32.82
N VAL A 395 -5.28 11.40 33.49
CA VAL A 395 -5.16 11.40 34.96
C VAL A 395 -4.16 12.47 35.41
N THR A 396 -4.59 13.37 36.26
CA THR A 396 -3.68 14.33 36.91
C THR A 396 -2.90 13.64 38.02
N VAL A 397 -1.57 13.78 38.01
CA VAL A 397 -0.65 13.16 38.97
C VAL A 397 0.36 14.20 39.45
N SER A 398 0.97 13.98 40.60
CA SER A 398 2.04 14.87 41.12
C SER A 398 3.41 14.61 40.47
N ASN A 399 3.62 13.41 39.92
CA ASN A 399 4.89 13.01 39.32
C ASN A 399 4.62 11.91 38.23
N ALA A 400 4.43 12.31 36.99
CA ALA A 400 4.18 11.41 35.88
C ALA A 400 5.36 10.44 35.64
N ALA A 401 6.61 10.89 35.80
CA ALA A 401 7.79 10.05 35.63
C ALA A 401 7.81 8.85 36.59
N ALA A 402 7.42 9.05 37.85
CA ALA A 402 7.32 7.94 38.81
C ALA A 402 6.22 6.93 38.40
N VAL A 403 5.07 7.41 37.93
CA VAL A 403 3.98 6.55 37.47
C VAL A 403 4.41 5.76 36.24
N HIS A 404 5.08 6.38 35.27
CA HIS A 404 5.63 5.69 34.10
C HIS A 404 6.66 4.62 34.47
N ALA A 405 7.60 4.93 35.39
CA ALA A 405 8.60 3.96 35.86
C ALA A 405 7.92 2.74 36.52
N ALA A 406 6.93 2.98 37.40
CA ALA A 406 6.16 1.93 38.05
C ALA A 406 5.34 1.08 37.03
N ALA A 407 4.76 1.73 36.00
CA ALA A 407 4.03 1.05 34.93
C ALA A 407 4.96 0.14 34.11
N VAL A 408 6.11 0.64 33.67
CA VAL A 408 7.10 -0.16 32.92
C VAL A 408 7.61 -1.35 33.76
N ALA A 409 7.90 -1.13 35.05
CA ALA A 409 8.31 -2.20 35.99
C ALA A 409 7.20 -3.28 36.13
N ALA A 410 5.93 -2.90 36.00
CA ALA A 410 4.78 -3.80 36.05
C ALA A 410 4.41 -4.41 34.68
N GLY A 411 5.12 -4.07 33.61
CA GLY A 411 4.91 -4.60 32.26
C GLY A 411 3.94 -3.82 31.36
N TYR A 412 3.71 -2.53 31.66
CA TYR A 412 2.80 -1.65 30.93
C TYR A 412 3.48 -0.40 30.40
N ASN A 413 3.02 0.06 29.23
CA ASN A 413 3.32 1.40 28.71
C ASN A 413 2.08 2.29 28.82
N LEU A 414 2.22 3.45 29.45
CA LEU A 414 1.20 4.49 29.53
C LEU A 414 1.57 5.66 28.63
N ARG A 415 0.61 6.49 28.25
CA ARG A 415 0.87 7.68 27.43
C ARG A 415 1.44 8.82 28.31
N GLN A 416 2.61 9.31 27.92
CA GLN A 416 3.19 10.50 28.51
C GLN A 416 2.53 11.76 27.93
N ILE A 417 1.92 12.60 28.79
CA ILE A 417 1.26 13.84 28.36
C ILE A 417 2.06 15.04 28.83
N SER A 418 2.34 15.11 30.13
CA SER A 418 3.13 16.17 30.74
C SER A 418 3.82 15.67 32.03
N ALA A 419 4.53 16.55 32.76
CA ALA A 419 5.08 16.21 34.06
C ALA A 419 4.02 15.86 35.12
N GLU A 420 2.79 16.35 34.94
CA GLU A 420 1.67 16.24 35.86
C GLU A 420 0.45 15.54 35.29
N ALA A 421 0.57 14.89 34.11
CA ALA A 421 -0.54 14.19 33.49
C ALA A 421 -0.09 12.91 32.75
N VAL A 422 -0.86 11.83 32.94
CA VAL A 422 -0.66 10.52 32.33
C VAL A 422 -1.94 10.11 31.62
N GLY A 423 -1.81 9.61 30.37
CA GLY A 423 -2.89 9.01 29.61
C GLY A 423 -2.93 7.49 29.76
N VAL A 424 -4.12 6.93 29.88
CA VAL A 424 -4.34 5.49 29.94
C VAL A 424 -5.47 5.15 28.97
N SER A 425 -5.18 4.34 27.96
CA SER A 425 -6.17 3.86 26.99
C SER A 425 -6.42 2.37 27.16
N ILE A 426 -7.66 1.99 27.33
CA ILE A 426 -8.12 0.60 27.50
C ILE A 426 -8.48 0.04 26.11
N ASP A 427 -8.10 -1.20 25.84
CA ASP A 427 -8.38 -1.88 24.59
C ASP A 427 -8.97 -3.28 24.79
N GLU A 428 -9.20 -3.97 23.68
CA GLU A 428 -9.80 -5.30 23.67
C GLU A 428 -9.05 -6.34 24.54
N THR A 429 -7.74 -6.16 24.70
CA THR A 429 -6.87 -7.13 25.38
C THR A 429 -6.80 -6.93 26.90
N VAL A 430 -7.37 -5.83 27.40
CA VAL A 430 -7.33 -5.50 28.83
C VAL A 430 -8.31 -6.37 29.62
N GLU A 431 -7.85 -6.91 30.74
CA GLU A 431 -8.59 -7.77 31.65
C GLU A 431 -8.83 -7.09 33.02
N ARG A 432 -9.68 -7.70 33.87
CA ARG A 432 -9.89 -7.25 35.27
C ARG A 432 -8.59 -7.19 36.07
N SER A 433 -7.72 -8.17 35.87
CA SER A 433 -6.39 -8.24 36.49
C SER A 433 -5.50 -7.04 36.13
N ASP A 434 -5.62 -6.51 34.91
CA ASP A 434 -4.88 -5.33 34.48
C ASP A 434 -5.39 -4.07 35.20
N ILE A 435 -6.69 -3.93 35.41
CA ILE A 435 -7.28 -2.79 36.15
C ILE A 435 -6.75 -2.78 37.59
N LEU A 436 -6.71 -3.93 38.27
CA LEU A 436 -6.16 -4.03 39.61
C LEU A 436 -4.67 -3.65 39.66
N LYS A 437 -3.88 -4.06 38.66
CA LYS A 437 -2.47 -3.67 38.54
C LYS A 437 -2.30 -2.17 38.29
N LEU A 438 -3.15 -1.59 37.40
CA LEU A 438 -3.15 -0.16 37.15
C LEU A 438 -3.45 0.61 38.45
N TRP A 439 -4.48 0.23 39.20
CA TRP A 439 -4.72 0.85 40.51
C TRP A 439 -3.51 0.73 41.43
N SER A 440 -2.82 -0.41 41.45
CA SER A 440 -1.64 -0.58 42.30
C SER A 440 -0.47 0.35 41.92
N ILE A 441 -0.28 0.59 40.61
CA ILE A 441 0.70 1.52 40.06
C ILE A 441 0.44 2.94 40.56
N PHE A 442 -0.82 3.41 40.49
CA PHE A 442 -1.22 4.74 40.96
C PHE A 442 -1.33 4.84 42.49
N ALA A 443 -1.68 3.75 43.15
CA ALA A 443 -1.91 3.77 44.59
C ALA A 443 -0.65 4.01 45.42
N ASP A 444 0.53 3.70 44.93
CA ASP A 444 1.80 3.85 45.62
C ASP A 444 1.75 3.30 47.07
N GLY A 445 1.34 2.04 47.20
CA GLY A 445 1.20 1.34 48.49
C GLY A 445 -0.07 1.61 49.28
N ARG A 446 -0.96 2.49 48.83
CA ARG A 446 -2.29 2.71 49.48
C ARG A 446 -3.19 1.48 49.28
N THR A 447 -4.20 1.32 50.15
CA THR A 447 -5.19 0.25 50.01
C THR A 447 -5.98 0.39 48.70
N LEU A 448 -6.04 -0.67 47.94
CA LEU A 448 -6.76 -0.69 46.66
C LEU A 448 -8.29 -0.64 46.88
N PRO A 449 -9.04 -0.02 45.95
CA PRO A 449 -10.48 -0.09 45.91
C PRO A 449 -11.00 -1.52 45.74
N ASP A 450 -12.21 -1.80 46.25
CA ASP A 450 -12.88 -3.05 45.96
C ASP A 450 -13.44 -3.04 44.55
N PHE A 451 -12.98 -3.98 43.70
CA PHE A 451 -13.36 -4.03 42.29
C PHE A 451 -14.86 -4.21 42.09
N ALA A 452 -15.49 -5.09 42.87
CA ALA A 452 -16.92 -5.37 42.71
C ALA A 452 -17.80 -4.19 43.17
N ALA A 453 -17.36 -3.48 44.20
CA ALA A 453 -18.08 -2.27 44.69
C ALA A 453 -17.96 -1.14 43.63
N ILE A 454 -16.79 -0.93 43.05
CA ILE A 454 -16.61 0.06 41.96
C ILE A 454 -17.44 -0.33 40.74
N GLU A 455 -17.33 -1.59 40.26
CA GLU A 455 -18.10 -2.08 39.09
C GLU A 455 -19.58 -1.88 39.25
N ALA A 456 -20.13 -2.15 40.44
CA ALA A 456 -21.55 -1.97 40.73
C ALA A 456 -22.03 -0.50 40.78
N ALA A 457 -21.09 0.42 41.05
CA ALA A 457 -21.35 1.86 41.14
C ALA A 457 -21.06 2.65 39.85
N VAL A 458 -20.37 2.03 38.86
CA VAL A 458 -19.97 2.70 37.62
C VAL A 458 -21.20 3.17 36.83
N VAL A 459 -21.18 4.45 36.47
CA VAL A 459 -22.14 5.09 35.55
C VAL A 459 -21.47 5.23 34.19
N ASP A 460 -22.23 4.98 33.12
CA ASP A 460 -21.70 5.17 31.75
C ASP A 460 -21.33 6.64 31.50
N ALA A 461 -20.10 6.88 31.10
CA ALA A 461 -19.55 8.23 30.90
C ALA A 461 -19.83 8.81 29.50
N ILE A 462 -20.51 8.06 28.64
CA ILE A 462 -20.95 8.56 27.32
C ILE A 462 -22.17 9.44 27.53
N PRO A 463 -22.18 10.72 27.10
CA PRO A 463 -23.34 11.58 27.20
C PRO A 463 -24.56 10.95 26.55
N ALA A 464 -25.71 10.92 27.25
CA ALA A 464 -26.94 10.25 26.79
C ALA A 464 -27.40 10.73 25.39
N GLY A 465 -27.23 12.03 25.10
CA GLY A 465 -27.55 12.60 23.78
C GLY A 465 -26.60 12.20 22.63
N LEU A 466 -25.50 11.52 22.96
CA LEU A 466 -24.50 11.04 21.99
C LEU A 466 -24.47 9.51 21.87
N LEU A 467 -25.35 8.79 22.56
CA LEU A 467 -25.48 7.34 22.39
C LEU A 467 -25.97 7.03 20.96
N ARG A 468 -25.32 6.04 20.32
CA ARG A 468 -25.74 5.56 19.01
C ARG A 468 -27.10 4.87 19.07
N THR A 469 -28.04 5.36 18.28
CA THR A 469 -29.37 4.75 18.11
C THR A 469 -29.55 4.10 16.74
N SER A 470 -28.76 4.50 15.76
CA SER A 470 -28.80 3.94 14.40
C SER A 470 -28.25 2.51 14.34
N ALA A 471 -28.87 1.68 13.51
CA ALA A 471 -28.34 0.36 13.19
C ALA A 471 -27.05 0.48 12.37
N PHE A 472 -26.22 -0.55 12.40
CA PHE A 472 -25.02 -0.69 11.58
C PHE A 472 -24.75 -2.16 11.27
N LEU A 473 -24.03 -2.43 10.19
CA LEU A 473 -23.70 -3.77 9.73
C LEU A 473 -24.93 -4.68 9.63
N SER A 474 -26.00 -4.14 9.08
CA SER A 474 -27.29 -4.84 8.95
C SER A 474 -27.32 -5.83 7.79
N HIS A 475 -26.38 -5.72 6.84
CA HIS A 475 -26.29 -6.63 5.68
C HIS A 475 -26.01 -8.07 6.14
N PRO A 476 -26.62 -9.11 5.51
CA PRO A 476 -26.52 -10.51 5.93
C PRO A 476 -25.08 -11.04 6.04
N THR A 477 -24.15 -10.54 5.26
CA THR A 477 -22.74 -10.90 5.36
C THR A 477 -22.18 -10.69 6.77
N PHE A 478 -22.61 -9.62 7.46
CA PHE A 478 -22.19 -9.32 8.83
C PHE A 478 -23.03 -10.05 9.90
N GLN A 479 -24.03 -10.84 9.50
CA GLN A 479 -24.93 -11.56 10.41
C GLN A 479 -24.75 -13.08 10.35
N ARG A 480 -23.90 -13.60 9.46
CA ARG A 480 -23.86 -15.03 9.15
C ARG A 480 -22.62 -15.76 9.61
N TYR A 481 -21.42 -15.21 9.39
CA TYR A 481 -20.17 -15.96 9.44
C TYR A 481 -19.48 -15.90 10.82
N HIS A 482 -20.25 -16.10 11.91
CA HIS A 482 -19.76 -16.03 13.29
C HIS A 482 -19.16 -17.35 13.80
N ALA A 483 -19.54 -18.48 13.19
CA ALA A 483 -18.96 -19.77 13.51
C ALA A 483 -17.64 -19.97 12.73
N GLU A 484 -16.63 -20.58 13.37
CA GLU A 484 -15.30 -20.72 12.78
C GLU A 484 -15.31 -21.43 11.42
N HIS A 485 -16.05 -22.54 11.28
CA HIS A 485 -16.16 -23.24 9.99
C HIS A 485 -16.92 -22.46 8.92
N GLU A 486 -17.91 -21.65 9.29
CA GLU A 486 -18.62 -20.77 8.33
C GLU A 486 -17.68 -19.69 7.83
N MET A 487 -16.90 -19.08 8.72
CA MET A 487 -15.88 -18.10 8.34
C MET A 487 -14.78 -18.73 7.46
N LEU A 488 -14.25 -19.88 7.83
CA LEU A 488 -13.26 -20.61 7.04
C LEU A 488 -13.75 -20.90 5.62
N ARG A 489 -15.01 -21.38 5.48
CA ARG A 489 -15.60 -21.68 4.18
C ARG A 489 -15.86 -20.41 3.36
N TYR A 490 -16.25 -19.32 4.01
CA TYR A 490 -16.42 -18.02 3.36
C TYR A 490 -15.10 -17.52 2.80
N LEU A 491 -14.03 -17.49 3.61
CA LEU A 491 -12.69 -17.10 3.18
C LEU A 491 -12.18 -17.97 2.03
N ARG A 492 -12.38 -19.29 2.09
CA ARG A 492 -12.02 -20.21 1.02
C ARG A 492 -12.82 -19.92 -0.25
N GLY A 493 -14.13 -19.72 -0.14
CA GLY A 493 -15.00 -19.41 -1.27
C GLY A 493 -14.65 -18.10 -1.96
N LEU A 494 -14.14 -17.10 -1.22
CA LEU A 494 -13.61 -15.87 -1.80
C LEU A 494 -12.28 -16.13 -2.53
N ALA A 495 -11.32 -16.79 -1.87
CA ALA A 495 -10.01 -17.07 -2.46
C ALA A 495 -10.09 -17.92 -3.74
N ASP A 496 -11.07 -18.83 -3.82
CA ASP A 496 -11.25 -19.68 -5.01
C ASP A 496 -11.69 -18.90 -6.25
N LYS A 497 -12.26 -17.71 -6.09
CA LYS A 497 -12.64 -16.82 -7.20
C LYS A 497 -11.45 -16.06 -7.83
N ASP A 498 -10.29 -16.07 -7.18
CA ASP A 498 -9.19 -15.19 -7.52
C ASP A 498 -7.98 -15.92 -8.10
N LEU A 499 -7.19 -15.20 -8.90
CA LEU A 499 -5.83 -15.58 -9.28
C LEU A 499 -4.82 -14.81 -8.41
N ALA A 500 -3.85 -15.55 -7.88
CA ALA A 500 -2.71 -15.04 -7.15
C ALA A 500 -1.47 -15.87 -7.51
N LEU A 501 -0.28 -15.55 -6.99
CA LEU A 501 0.96 -16.26 -7.34
C LEU A 501 0.98 -17.74 -6.93
N ASP A 502 0.11 -18.14 -6.01
CA ASP A 502 -0.07 -19.55 -5.62
C ASP A 502 -0.73 -20.40 -6.72
N ARG A 503 -1.26 -19.78 -7.78
CA ARG A 503 -1.91 -20.45 -8.93
C ARG A 503 -1.12 -20.32 -10.23
N SER A 504 -0.56 -19.16 -10.52
CA SER A 504 0.15 -18.90 -11.79
C SER A 504 1.02 -17.65 -11.69
N MET A 505 1.93 -17.50 -12.65
CA MET A 505 2.66 -16.25 -12.89
C MET A 505 1.69 -15.09 -13.12
N ILE A 506 2.06 -13.91 -12.62
CA ILE A 506 1.37 -12.64 -12.87
C ILE A 506 2.34 -11.72 -13.63
N PRO A 507 2.29 -11.65 -14.96
CA PRO A 507 3.29 -10.98 -15.80
C PRO A 507 3.06 -9.47 -15.91
N LEU A 508 2.79 -8.80 -14.80
CA LEU A 508 2.47 -7.37 -14.79
C LEU A 508 3.75 -6.51 -14.86
N GLY A 509 3.97 -5.85 -15.97
CA GLY A 509 4.95 -4.78 -16.08
C GLY A 509 4.30 -3.42 -15.74
N SER A 510 4.92 -2.58 -15.06
CA SER A 510 6.15 -2.51 -14.28
C SER A 510 5.86 -2.71 -12.77
N CYS A 511 5.21 -3.81 -12.43
CA CYS A 511 4.65 -4.07 -11.09
C CYS A 511 5.37 -5.20 -10.33
N THR A 512 6.35 -5.83 -10.90
CA THR A 512 7.21 -6.90 -10.34
C THR A 512 6.50 -7.85 -9.38
N MET A 513 5.81 -8.85 -9.92
CA MET A 513 5.14 -9.88 -9.11
C MET A 513 6.10 -11.03 -8.79
N LYS A 514 6.99 -10.78 -7.86
CA LYS A 514 8.07 -11.67 -7.43
C LYS A 514 7.61 -12.58 -6.29
N LEU A 515 8.22 -13.75 -6.16
CA LEU A 515 8.00 -14.68 -5.05
C LEU A 515 8.11 -13.98 -3.69
N ASN A 516 7.16 -14.31 -2.81
CA ASN A 516 7.24 -14.01 -1.38
C ASN A 516 7.42 -15.33 -0.65
N ALA A 517 8.66 -15.66 -0.30
CA ALA A 517 8.95 -16.95 0.34
C ALA A 517 8.33 -17.01 1.73
N THR A 518 7.91 -18.22 2.15
CA THR A 518 7.29 -18.44 3.46
C THR A 518 8.20 -18.02 4.60
N SER A 519 9.51 -18.32 4.50
CA SER A 519 10.51 -17.93 5.51
C SER A 519 10.69 -16.39 5.61
N GLU A 520 10.43 -15.63 4.56
CA GLU A 520 10.41 -14.17 4.58
C GLU A 520 9.17 -13.64 5.33
N MET A 521 8.04 -14.34 5.23
CA MET A 521 6.76 -13.94 5.83
C MET A 521 6.63 -14.32 7.32
N VAL A 522 7.24 -15.42 7.76
CA VAL A 522 7.13 -15.94 9.13
C VAL A 522 7.42 -14.87 10.21
N PRO A 523 8.44 -14.01 10.11
CA PRO A 523 8.73 -13.02 11.15
C PRO A 523 7.65 -11.96 11.36
N VAL A 524 6.79 -11.72 10.38
CA VAL A 524 5.77 -10.66 10.43
C VAL A 524 4.75 -10.88 11.57
N THR A 525 4.51 -12.13 11.94
CA THR A 525 3.58 -12.52 13.02
C THR A 525 4.27 -12.76 14.36
N TRP A 526 5.59 -12.61 14.47
CA TRP A 526 6.27 -12.69 15.75
C TRP A 526 5.84 -11.55 16.68
N PRO A 527 5.49 -11.82 17.94
CA PRO A 527 5.05 -10.79 18.88
C PRO A 527 6.05 -9.63 19.02
N GLU A 528 7.34 -9.93 18.92
CA GLU A 528 8.43 -8.94 19.01
C GLU A 528 8.42 -7.93 17.84
N PHE A 529 7.74 -8.23 16.75
CA PHE A 529 7.52 -7.32 15.63
C PHE A 529 6.06 -6.87 15.53
N SER A 530 5.10 -7.76 15.77
CA SER A 530 3.69 -7.45 15.57
C SER A 530 3.04 -6.66 16.72
N ASN A 531 3.52 -6.81 17.97
CA ASN A 531 2.83 -6.30 19.16
C ASN A 531 3.54 -5.11 19.83
N ILE A 532 4.37 -4.35 19.10
CA ILE A 532 5.03 -3.15 19.61
C ILE A 532 4.30 -1.90 19.12
N HIS A 533 4.00 -1.01 20.07
CA HIS A 533 3.35 0.28 19.81
C HIS A 533 4.33 1.25 19.14
N PRO A 534 3.92 2.07 18.13
CA PRO A 534 4.82 3.02 17.45
C PRO A 534 5.40 4.11 18.35
N PHE A 535 4.78 4.39 19.48
CA PHE A 535 5.25 5.35 20.48
C PHE A 535 5.86 4.65 21.72
N ALA A 536 6.21 3.36 21.63
CA ALA A 536 6.95 2.68 22.69
C ALA A 536 8.33 3.35 22.90
N PRO A 537 8.86 3.41 24.14
CA PRO A 537 10.17 3.98 24.41
C PRO A 537 11.29 3.32 23.60
N ASP A 538 12.28 4.11 23.20
CA ASP A 538 13.43 3.65 22.39
C ASP A 538 14.17 2.46 23.01
N THR A 539 14.26 2.43 24.35
CA THR A 539 14.87 1.31 25.08
C THR A 539 14.16 -0.02 24.93
N GLN A 540 12.90 -0.01 24.50
CA GLN A 540 12.08 -1.20 24.26
C GLN A 540 12.10 -1.66 22.80
N THR A 541 12.68 -0.87 21.88
CA THR A 541 12.63 -1.10 20.42
C THR A 541 14.00 -1.28 19.79
N ILE A 542 15.00 -1.69 20.60
CA ILE A 542 16.41 -1.82 20.18
C ILE A 542 16.53 -2.76 18.98
N GLY A 543 15.86 -3.93 19.01
CA GLY A 543 15.91 -4.90 17.94
C GLY A 543 15.31 -4.37 16.62
N TYR A 544 14.21 -3.63 16.68
CA TYR A 544 13.66 -2.93 15.51
C TYR A 544 14.63 -1.92 14.93
N ARG A 545 15.23 -1.07 15.78
CA ARG A 545 16.16 -0.01 15.36
C ARG A 545 17.41 -0.58 14.71
N GLU A 546 17.96 -1.66 15.24
CA GLU A 546 19.10 -2.36 14.63
C GLU A 546 18.73 -2.99 13.28
N MET A 547 17.61 -3.68 13.20
CA MET A 547 17.12 -4.27 11.94
C MET A 547 16.88 -3.18 10.88
N ILE A 548 16.26 -2.07 11.24
CA ILE A 548 16.01 -0.92 10.37
C ILE A 548 17.33 -0.32 9.88
N ALA A 549 18.29 -0.09 10.76
CA ALA A 549 19.60 0.44 10.38
C ALA A 549 20.36 -0.48 9.42
N GLN A 550 20.29 -1.80 9.64
CA GLN A 550 20.86 -2.80 8.72
C GLN A 550 20.17 -2.74 7.36
N LEU A 551 18.82 -2.68 7.32
CA LEU A 551 18.08 -2.60 6.07
C LEU A 551 18.35 -1.28 5.32
N GLU A 552 18.43 -0.15 6.01
CA GLU A 552 18.82 1.13 5.41
C GLU A 552 20.22 1.03 4.75
N ALA A 553 21.20 0.40 5.43
CA ALA A 553 22.53 0.18 4.89
C ALA A 553 22.52 -0.76 3.68
N MET A 554 21.73 -1.84 3.71
CA MET A 554 21.55 -2.74 2.56
C MET A 554 20.97 -2.01 1.34
N LEU A 555 19.99 -1.13 1.55
CA LEU A 555 19.36 -0.35 0.48
C LEU A 555 20.32 0.72 -0.06
N CYS A 556 21.15 1.36 0.79
CA CYS A 556 22.22 2.23 0.34
C CYS A 556 23.22 1.49 -0.56
N ALA A 557 23.62 0.27 -0.18
CA ALA A 557 24.52 -0.56 -0.98
C ALA A 557 23.91 -0.94 -2.34
N ALA A 558 22.63 -1.28 -2.37
CA ALA A 558 21.92 -1.65 -3.59
C ALA A 558 21.77 -0.47 -4.57
N THR A 559 21.53 0.74 -4.05
CA THR A 559 21.19 1.94 -4.84
C THR A 559 22.35 2.88 -5.09
N GLY A 560 23.45 2.77 -4.30
CA GLY A 560 24.59 3.69 -4.37
C GLY A 560 24.37 5.05 -3.72
N TYR A 561 23.23 5.25 -3.03
CA TYR A 561 22.95 6.46 -2.27
C TYR A 561 23.61 6.46 -0.89
N ALA A 562 23.68 7.64 -0.28
CA ALA A 562 24.33 7.83 1.02
C ALA A 562 23.44 7.61 2.23
N ALA A 563 22.12 7.82 2.10
CA ALA A 563 21.17 7.67 3.17
C ALA A 563 19.78 7.25 2.66
N VAL A 564 19.04 6.51 3.50
CA VAL A 564 17.69 6.03 3.21
C VAL A 564 16.78 6.37 4.39
N SER A 565 15.52 6.69 4.14
CA SER A 565 14.46 6.74 5.15
C SER A 565 13.37 5.74 4.82
N LEU A 566 13.00 4.92 5.80
CA LEU A 566 11.93 3.91 5.71
C LEU A 566 10.56 4.46 6.19
N GLN A 567 10.46 5.76 6.44
CA GLN A 567 9.21 6.36 6.92
C GLN A 567 8.08 6.35 5.89
N PRO A 568 8.28 6.59 4.58
CA PRO A 568 7.17 6.60 3.64
C PRO A 568 6.50 5.22 3.55
N ASN A 569 5.19 5.17 3.77
CA ASN A 569 4.38 3.95 3.84
C ASN A 569 3.74 3.54 2.50
N ALA A 570 4.19 4.11 1.41
CA ALA A 570 3.86 3.73 0.04
C ALA A 570 4.87 4.35 -0.94
N GLY A 571 4.98 3.83 -2.18
CA GLY A 571 5.81 4.44 -3.22
C GLY A 571 5.43 5.89 -3.50
N SER A 572 4.13 6.19 -3.58
CA SER A 572 3.64 7.56 -3.75
C SER A 572 4.02 8.50 -2.59
N GLN A 573 4.12 8.00 -1.37
CA GLN A 573 4.65 8.77 -0.23
C GLN A 573 6.17 8.94 -0.30
N GLY A 574 6.89 7.97 -0.88
CA GLY A 574 8.32 8.09 -1.20
C GLY A 574 8.56 9.17 -2.25
N GLU A 575 7.74 9.22 -3.31
CA GLU A 575 7.78 10.30 -4.30
C GLU A 575 7.55 11.68 -3.64
N TYR A 576 6.50 11.78 -2.84
CA TYR A 576 6.15 13.00 -2.13
C TYR A 576 7.28 13.46 -1.19
N ALA A 577 7.84 12.54 -0.38
CA ALA A 577 8.95 12.82 0.52
C ALA A 577 10.21 13.27 -0.23
N GLY A 578 10.56 12.58 -1.33
CA GLY A 578 11.74 12.90 -2.14
C GLY A 578 11.67 14.31 -2.75
N LEU A 579 10.50 14.71 -3.26
CA LEU A 579 10.30 16.07 -3.79
C LEU A 579 10.33 17.13 -2.68
N LEU A 580 9.77 16.84 -1.49
CA LEU A 580 9.89 17.75 -0.33
C LEU A 580 11.35 17.90 0.13
N VAL A 581 12.14 16.84 0.08
CA VAL A 581 13.59 16.89 0.39
C VAL A 581 14.30 17.83 -0.60
N ILE A 582 14.00 17.74 -1.89
CA ILE A 582 14.54 18.65 -2.91
C ILE A 582 14.14 20.11 -2.64
N GLN A 583 12.87 20.36 -2.31
CA GLN A 583 12.40 21.70 -1.98
C GLN A 583 13.08 22.26 -0.72
N ALA A 584 13.23 21.44 0.33
CA ALA A 584 13.94 21.82 1.56
C ALA A 584 15.41 22.17 1.28
N TYR A 585 16.09 21.41 0.43
CA TYR A 585 17.44 21.70 -0.02
C TYR A 585 17.54 23.05 -0.74
N HIS A 586 16.65 23.32 -1.69
CA HIS A 586 16.64 24.60 -2.38
C HIS A 586 16.33 25.76 -1.43
N ALA A 587 15.35 25.59 -0.53
CA ALA A 587 14.99 26.61 0.46
C ALA A 587 16.15 26.93 1.41
N ALA A 588 16.88 25.93 1.89
CA ALA A 588 18.04 26.11 2.77
C ALA A 588 19.19 26.90 2.10
N ARG A 589 19.22 26.92 0.77
CA ARG A 589 20.20 27.68 -0.05
C ARG A 589 19.66 29.04 -0.52
N GLY A 590 18.51 29.50 -0.03
CA GLY A 590 17.86 30.75 -0.49
C GLY A 590 17.25 30.67 -1.89
N GLN A 591 17.08 29.45 -2.41
CA GLN A 591 16.55 29.17 -3.75
C GLN A 591 15.12 28.60 -3.72
N GLY A 592 14.34 28.91 -2.70
CA GLY A 592 12.97 28.42 -2.55
C GLY A 592 11.98 28.85 -3.65
N HIS A 593 12.41 29.73 -4.56
CA HIS A 593 11.67 30.14 -5.75
C HIS A 593 11.70 29.09 -6.88
N ARG A 594 12.60 28.10 -6.83
CA ARG A 594 12.69 27.04 -7.83
C ARG A 594 11.47 26.14 -7.73
N ASN A 595 10.60 26.20 -8.73
CA ASN A 595 9.30 25.53 -8.74
C ASN A 595 9.01 24.72 -10.02
N ILE A 596 9.95 24.61 -10.96
CA ILE A 596 9.77 23.83 -12.19
C ILE A 596 10.27 22.41 -12.02
N CYS A 597 9.44 21.43 -12.40
CA CYS A 597 9.79 20.02 -12.48
C CYS A 597 9.67 19.53 -13.93
N LEU A 598 10.78 19.12 -14.53
CA LEU A 598 10.78 18.48 -15.86
C LEU A 598 10.37 17.03 -15.74
N ILE A 599 9.42 16.57 -16.55
CA ILE A 599 8.93 15.18 -16.51
C ILE A 599 8.78 14.64 -17.93
N PRO A 600 9.45 13.51 -18.31
CA PRO A 600 9.26 12.88 -19.61
C PRO A 600 7.81 12.49 -19.88
N SER A 601 7.37 12.57 -21.13
CA SER A 601 6.00 12.19 -21.55
C SER A 601 5.68 10.72 -21.28
N SER A 602 6.70 9.87 -21.13
CA SER A 602 6.59 8.44 -20.79
C SER A 602 6.43 8.16 -19.29
N ALA A 603 6.61 9.16 -18.42
CA ALA A 603 6.61 8.96 -16.97
C ALA A 603 5.29 8.38 -16.45
N HIS A 604 5.38 7.62 -15.36
CA HIS A 604 4.20 7.11 -14.66
C HIS A 604 3.32 8.27 -14.17
N GLY A 605 2.00 8.09 -14.18
CA GLY A 605 1.04 9.15 -13.81
C GLY A 605 1.15 9.67 -12.37
N THR A 606 1.81 8.92 -11.47
CA THR A 606 2.09 9.37 -10.10
C THR A 606 3.13 10.48 -10.04
N ASN A 607 4.10 10.52 -10.97
CA ASN A 607 5.16 11.52 -10.96
C ASN A 607 4.62 12.96 -11.12
N PRO A 608 3.84 13.28 -12.18
CA PRO A 608 3.25 14.63 -12.29
C PRO A 608 2.24 14.94 -11.18
N ALA A 609 1.52 13.92 -10.66
CA ALA A 609 0.62 14.11 -9.52
C ALA A 609 1.40 14.48 -8.25
N SER A 610 2.51 13.80 -7.96
CA SER A 610 3.38 14.10 -6.80
C SER A 610 4.03 15.48 -6.91
N ALA A 611 4.50 15.87 -8.11
CA ALA A 611 5.04 17.20 -8.36
C ALA A 611 4.01 18.30 -8.09
N SER A 612 2.78 18.12 -8.56
CA SER A 612 1.67 19.08 -8.31
C SER A 612 1.31 19.17 -6.82
N MET A 613 1.34 18.05 -6.09
CA MET A 613 1.03 18.01 -4.64
C MET A 613 2.04 18.77 -3.78
N VAL A 614 3.29 18.88 -4.23
CA VAL A 614 4.32 19.71 -3.56
C VAL A 614 4.39 21.13 -4.15
N GLY A 615 3.43 21.52 -4.98
CA GLY A 615 3.36 22.88 -5.55
C GLY A 615 4.37 23.15 -6.66
N LEU A 616 4.96 22.12 -7.28
CA LEU A 616 5.80 22.28 -8.46
C LEU A 616 4.96 22.36 -9.73
N GLU A 617 5.42 23.15 -10.68
CA GLU A 617 4.88 23.26 -12.03
C GLU A 617 5.53 22.23 -12.94
N VAL A 618 4.72 21.40 -13.58
CA VAL A 618 5.19 20.32 -14.46
C VAL A 618 5.43 20.85 -15.88
N VAL A 619 6.63 20.65 -16.38
CA VAL A 619 7.00 20.91 -17.78
C VAL A 619 7.35 19.58 -18.43
N VAL A 620 6.57 19.17 -19.44
CA VAL A 620 6.72 17.89 -20.10
C VAL A 620 7.90 17.90 -21.06
N VAL A 621 8.79 16.90 -20.97
CA VAL A 621 9.89 16.67 -21.91
C VAL A 621 9.47 15.59 -22.90
N ALA A 622 9.76 15.79 -24.19
CA ALA A 622 9.45 14.82 -25.24
C ALA A 622 10.30 13.54 -25.11
N CYS A 623 9.79 12.43 -25.67
CA CYS A 623 10.55 11.23 -25.95
C CYS A 623 10.77 11.09 -27.46
N ASP A 624 11.90 10.49 -27.86
CA ASP A 624 12.21 10.18 -29.24
C ASP A 624 11.37 8.98 -29.78
N GLU A 625 11.52 8.66 -31.05
CA GLU A 625 10.81 7.54 -31.70
C GLU A 625 11.19 6.16 -31.13
N ARG A 626 12.33 6.06 -30.44
CA ARG A 626 12.81 4.83 -29.77
C ARG A 626 12.34 4.74 -28.32
N GLY A 627 11.64 5.77 -27.82
CA GLY A 627 11.14 5.83 -26.45
C GLY A 627 12.15 6.36 -25.43
N ASN A 628 13.30 6.90 -25.84
CA ASN A 628 14.26 7.55 -24.96
C ASN A 628 13.84 9.00 -24.71
N VAL A 629 14.31 9.59 -23.61
CA VAL A 629 14.14 11.02 -23.37
C VAL A 629 14.89 11.81 -24.45
N ASP A 630 14.21 12.75 -25.11
CA ASP A 630 14.82 13.65 -26.07
C ASP A 630 15.74 14.64 -25.35
N LEU A 631 17.06 14.41 -25.43
CA LEU A 631 18.06 15.21 -24.75
C LEU A 631 18.14 16.66 -25.32
N HIS A 632 17.76 16.89 -26.59
CA HIS A 632 17.72 18.24 -27.16
C HIS A 632 16.55 19.03 -26.57
N ASP A 633 15.37 18.43 -26.48
CA ASP A 633 14.22 19.04 -25.85
C ASP A 633 14.45 19.25 -24.34
N LEU A 634 15.10 18.30 -23.67
CA LEU A 634 15.50 18.44 -22.27
C LEU A 634 16.44 19.64 -22.07
N GLN A 635 17.50 19.74 -22.88
CA GLN A 635 18.47 20.84 -22.82
C GLN A 635 17.76 22.19 -23.03
N ALA A 636 16.94 22.32 -24.08
CA ALA A 636 16.22 23.55 -24.39
C ALA A 636 15.29 23.99 -23.23
N LYS A 637 14.57 23.03 -22.60
CA LYS A 637 13.69 23.32 -21.46
C LYS A 637 14.46 23.63 -20.18
N ALA A 638 15.57 22.94 -19.93
CA ALA A 638 16.45 23.23 -18.80
C ALA A 638 17.04 24.64 -18.90
N GLU A 639 17.48 25.05 -20.09
CA GLU A 639 17.96 26.42 -20.37
C GLU A 639 16.83 27.46 -20.16
N GLN A 640 15.66 27.21 -20.75
CA GLN A 640 14.50 28.09 -20.65
C GLN A 640 14.10 28.34 -19.19
N HIS A 641 14.14 27.31 -18.35
CA HIS A 641 13.70 27.34 -16.96
C HIS A 641 14.86 27.38 -15.96
N SER A 642 16.09 27.63 -16.35
CA SER A 642 17.30 27.54 -15.54
C SER A 642 17.22 28.28 -14.20
N ALA A 643 16.59 29.44 -14.15
CA ALA A 643 16.42 30.20 -12.91
C ALA A 643 15.48 29.51 -11.90
N ASN A 644 14.48 28.76 -12.39
CA ASN A 644 13.40 28.17 -11.59
C ASN A 644 13.42 26.65 -11.59
N LEU A 645 14.36 25.98 -12.26
CA LEU A 645 14.44 24.54 -12.33
C LEU A 645 14.72 23.94 -10.95
N ALA A 646 13.75 23.23 -10.40
CA ALA A 646 13.89 22.51 -9.11
C ALA A 646 14.39 21.09 -9.31
N ALA A 647 13.77 20.35 -10.24
CA ALA A 647 14.08 18.93 -10.44
C ALA A 647 13.70 18.45 -11.84
N VAL A 648 14.26 17.29 -12.21
CA VAL A 648 13.68 16.37 -13.21
C VAL A 648 13.21 15.11 -12.49
N MET A 649 12.10 14.52 -12.94
CA MET A 649 11.69 13.16 -12.51
C MET A 649 11.79 12.23 -13.71
N VAL A 650 12.66 11.23 -13.63
CA VAL A 650 12.88 10.24 -14.69
C VAL A 650 12.80 8.84 -14.14
N THR A 651 12.17 7.92 -14.88
CA THR A 651 12.14 6.48 -14.55
C THR A 651 13.32 5.79 -15.22
N TYR A 652 14.06 4.95 -14.47
CA TYR A 652 15.21 4.24 -15.03
C TYR A 652 15.33 2.79 -14.51
N PRO A 653 15.46 1.72 -15.35
CA PRO A 653 15.33 1.81 -16.83
C PRO A 653 14.00 2.43 -17.25
N SER A 654 13.92 2.93 -18.49
CA SER A 654 12.75 3.69 -18.91
C SER A 654 11.46 2.85 -18.85
N THR A 655 10.31 3.52 -18.73
CA THR A 655 8.98 2.87 -18.81
C THR A 655 8.71 2.17 -20.15
N HIS A 656 9.59 2.35 -21.14
CA HIS A 656 9.58 1.63 -22.40
C HIS A 656 10.33 0.28 -22.35
N GLY A 657 10.82 -0.13 -21.18
CA GLY A 657 11.52 -1.40 -20.96
C GLY A 657 12.94 -1.43 -21.52
N VAL A 658 13.61 -0.29 -21.64
CA VAL A 658 14.98 -0.18 -22.19
C VAL A 658 15.92 0.61 -21.28
N PHE A 659 17.21 0.29 -21.34
CA PHE A 659 18.26 1.10 -20.73
C PHE A 659 18.61 2.26 -21.67
N GLU A 660 18.33 3.47 -21.25
CA GLU A 660 18.72 4.67 -22.00
C GLU A 660 20.22 4.97 -21.82
N GLU A 661 20.97 5.10 -22.93
CA GLU A 661 22.41 5.37 -22.91
C GLU A 661 22.73 6.77 -22.38
N GLY A 662 21.81 7.74 -22.60
CA GLY A 662 21.98 9.15 -22.28
C GLY A 662 21.72 9.55 -20.83
N ILE A 663 21.52 8.61 -19.88
CA ILE A 663 21.12 8.94 -18.52
C ILE A 663 22.13 9.85 -17.79
N GLN A 664 23.43 9.64 -17.94
CA GLN A 664 24.44 10.50 -17.31
C GLN A 664 24.42 11.91 -17.90
N GLN A 665 24.27 12.04 -19.22
CA GLN A 665 24.14 13.33 -19.88
C GLN A 665 22.85 14.07 -19.44
N LEU A 666 21.75 13.35 -19.26
CA LEU A 666 20.52 13.92 -18.67
C LEU A 666 20.81 14.51 -17.29
N CYS A 667 21.49 13.76 -16.41
CA CYS A 667 21.87 14.24 -15.08
C CYS A 667 22.74 15.50 -15.14
N GLU A 668 23.76 15.52 -16.01
CA GLU A 668 24.66 16.66 -16.20
C GLU A 668 23.92 17.91 -16.68
N ILE A 669 22.99 17.76 -17.63
CA ILE A 669 22.14 18.86 -18.11
C ILE A 669 21.39 19.49 -16.94
N VAL A 670 20.68 18.68 -16.15
CA VAL A 670 19.86 19.15 -15.03
C VAL A 670 20.69 19.85 -13.96
N HIS A 671 21.82 19.22 -13.57
CA HIS A 671 22.74 19.77 -12.57
C HIS A 671 23.36 21.10 -13.01
N SER A 672 23.74 21.25 -14.31
CA SER A 672 24.32 22.49 -14.84
C SER A 672 23.36 23.70 -14.75
N HIS A 673 22.04 23.43 -14.69
CA HIS A 673 20.99 24.42 -14.51
C HIS A 673 20.48 24.53 -13.06
N GLY A 674 21.17 23.87 -12.10
CA GLY A 674 20.90 23.95 -10.66
C GLY A 674 19.74 23.10 -10.16
N GLY A 675 19.14 22.25 -11.01
CA GLY A 675 18.09 21.30 -10.64
C GLY A 675 18.68 20.04 -9.96
N GLN A 676 17.82 19.25 -9.36
CA GLN A 676 18.16 17.93 -8.79
C GLN A 676 17.55 16.81 -9.65
N VAL A 677 18.22 15.66 -9.69
CA VAL A 677 17.75 14.50 -10.47
C VAL A 677 17.02 13.52 -9.55
N TYR A 678 15.71 13.45 -9.73
CA TYR A 678 14.87 12.45 -9.10
C TYR A 678 14.74 11.25 -10.04
N VAL A 679 15.32 10.11 -9.64
CA VAL A 679 15.17 8.84 -10.36
C VAL A 679 14.04 8.03 -9.75
N ASP A 680 12.97 7.80 -10.48
CA ASP A 680 11.92 6.86 -10.08
C ASP A 680 12.53 5.45 -10.08
N GLY A 681 12.87 4.99 -8.89
CA GLY A 681 13.44 3.68 -8.58
C GLY A 681 12.41 2.70 -8.03
N ALA A 682 11.12 2.92 -8.27
CA ALA A 682 10.05 2.05 -7.82
C ALA A 682 10.30 0.59 -8.21
N ASN A 683 10.86 0.36 -9.40
CA ASN A 683 11.28 -0.96 -9.87
C ASN A 683 12.81 -1.00 -10.07
N MET A 684 13.49 -1.72 -9.20
CA MET A 684 14.94 -1.94 -9.24
C MET A 684 15.32 -3.31 -9.84
N ASN A 685 14.38 -4.02 -10.48
CA ASN A 685 14.56 -5.42 -10.88
C ASN A 685 15.59 -5.62 -12.01
N ALA A 686 15.95 -4.56 -12.71
CA ALA A 686 17.04 -4.55 -13.70
C ALA A 686 18.33 -3.90 -13.17
N LEU A 687 18.38 -3.39 -11.94
CA LEU A 687 19.48 -2.54 -11.48
C LEU A 687 20.33 -3.17 -10.36
N VAL A 688 19.74 -3.88 -9.41
CA VAL A 688 20.46 -4.37 -8.22
C VAL A 688 21.66 -5.22 -8.59
N GLY A 689 22.87 -4.78 -8.21
CA GLY A 689 24.13 -5.44 -8.54
C GLY A 689 24.62 -5.25 -9.99
N VAL A 690 23.87 -4.52 -10.82
CA VAL A 690 24.16 -4.29 -12.24
C VAL A 690 24.46 -2.81 -12.53
N ALA A 691 23.65 -1.90 -11.99
CA ALA A 691 23.85 -0.47 -12.03
C ALA A 691 23.28 0.17 -10.77
N ALA A 692 23.66 1.41 -10.44
CA ALA A 692 23.22 2.07 -9.21
C ALA A 692 22.83 3.53 -9.47
N PRO A 693 21.58 3.94 -9.18
CA PRO A 693 21.10 5.30 -9.47
C PRO A 693 21.95 6.40 -8.82
N GLY A 694 22.40 6.21 -7.58
CA GLY A 694 23.27 7.16 -6.89
C GLY A 694 24.69 7.28 -7.49
N GLN A 695 25.10 6.35 -8.36
CA GLN A 695 26.42 6.36 -9.02
C GLN A 695 26.39 6.97 -10.42
N PHE A 696 25.26 6.89 -11.12
CA PHE A 696 25.16 7.49 -12.46
C PHE A 696 24.59 8.92 -12.49
N GLY A 697 24.38 9.55 -11.32
CA GLY A 697 24.05 10.96 -11.22
C GLY A 697 22.65 11.25 -10.62
N GLY A 698 21.93 10.25 -10.11
CA GLY A 698 20.69 10.46 -9.37
C GLY A 698 20.96 11.09 -8.01
N ASP A 699 20.13 12.06 -7.61
CA ASP A 699 20.20 12.72 -6.31
C ASP A 699 19.20 12.13 -5.30
N VAL A 700 18.03 11.73 -5.78
CA VAL A 700 16.94 11.15 -4.99
C VAL A 700 16.30 9.98 -5.74
N SER A 701 15.96 8.92 -5.03
CA SER A 701 15.04 7.89 -5.54
C SER A 701 14.05 7.48 -4.46
N HIS A 702 12.80 7.18 -4.84
CA HIS A 702 11.99 6.29 -4.02
C HIS A 702 12.15 4.85 -4.49
N LEU A 703 11.92 3.92 -3.59
CA LEU A 703 11.96 2.50 -3.84
C LEU A 703 10.61 1.89 -3.48
N ASN A 704 10.23 0.79 -4.15
CA ASN A 704 9.09 -0.01 -3.73
C ASN A 704 9.59 -1.38 -3.26
N LEU A 705 9.72 -1.59 -1.95
CA LEU A 705 10.16 -2.87 -1.41
C LEU A 705 9.19 -4.01 -1.74
N HIS A 706 7.94 -3.67 -2.06
CA HIS A 706 6.91 -4.59 -2.54
C HIS A 706 7.04 -4.97 -4.03
N LYS A 707 8.14 -4.58 -4.68
CA LYS A 707 8.52 -5.02 -6.02
C LYS A 707 9.81 -5.84 -5.95
N THR A 708 10.97 -5.20 -6.03
CA THR A 708 12.27 -5.86 -6.10
C THR A 708 12.67 -6.62 -4.83
N PHE A 709 12.19 -6.21 -3.65
CA PHE A 709 12.62 -6.72 -2.35
C PHE A 709 11.56 -7.57 -1.61
N CYS A 710 10.70 -8.25 -2.35
CA CYS A 710 9.82 -9.35 -1.93
C CYS A 710 8.71 -9.05 -0.92
N ILE A 711 8.45 -7.81 -0.51
CA ILE A 711 7.24 -7.53 0.28
C ILE A 711 6.00 -7.85 -0.57
N PRO A 712 4.94 -8.47 -0.01
CA PRO A 712 3.74 -8.80 -0.77
C PRO A 712 3.15 -7.57 -1.46
N HIS A 713 2.86 -7.69 -2.75
CA HIS A 713 2.38 -6.61 -3.60
C HIS A 713 0.85 -6.56 -3.57
N GLY A 714 0.28 -5.38 -3.42
CA GLY A 714 -1.16 -5.15 -3.60
C GLY A 714 -2.12 -5.97 -2.73
N GLY A 715 -1.96 -7.27 -2.64
CA GLY A 715 -2.68 -8.13 -1.70
C GLY A 715 -2.39 -7.73 -0.27
N GLY A 716 -1.13 -7.54 0.07
CA GLY A 716 -0.68 -7.01 1.35
C GLY A 716 -0.68 -5.48 1.42
N GLY A 717 -1.04 -4.80 0.34
CA GLY A 717 -0.87 -3.37 0.18
C GLY A 717 0.58 -3.01 -0.20
N PRO A 718 0.86 -1.76 -0.64
CA PRO A 718 2.22 -1.32 -0.93
C PRO A 718 3.08 -1.29 0.34
N GLY A 719 2.53 -0.92 1.46
CA GLY A 719 3.13 -0.94 2.80
C GLY A 719 4.29 0.01 3.00
N VAL A 720 5.29 0.06 2.11
CA VAL A 720 6.50 0.85 2.29
C VAL A 720 7.11 1.32 0.96
N GLY A 721 7.55 2.57 0.94
CA GLY A 721 8.21 3.19 -0.20
C GLY A 721 9.41 4.05 0.24
N PRO A 722 10.56 3.45 0.58
CA PRO A 722 11.71 4.20 1.08
C PRO A 722 12.13 5.32 0.14
N VAL A 723 12.63 6.41 0.72
CA VAL A 723 13.32 7.47 -0.02
C VAL A 723 14.82 7.38 0.24
N ALA A 724 15.59 7.26 -0.83
CA ALA A 724 17.04 7.20 -0.83
C ALA A 724 17.64 8.48 -1.43
N VAL A 725 18.70 9.01 -0.85
CA VAL A 725 19.26 10.32 -1.23
C VAL A 725 20.77 10.35 -1.26
N ALA A 726 21.31 11.21 -2.12
CA ALA A 726 22.73 11.56 -2.15
C ALA A 726 23.15 12.31 -0.87
N ALA A 727 24.46 12.34 -0.56
CA ALA A 727 25.01 12.83 0.71
C ALA A 727 24.57 14.26 1.06
N HIS A 728 24.50 15.16 0.07
CA HIS A 728 24.11 16.57 0.29
C HIS A 728 22.64 16.75 0.68
N LEU A 729 21.81 15.74 0.44
CA LEU A 729 20.38 15.75 0.77
C LEU A 729 20.05 14.98 2.06
N ALA A 730 20.99 14.24 2.63
CA ALA A 730 20.75 13.34 3.77
C ALA A 730 20.16 14.06 5.00
N GLN A 731 20.59 15.29 5.28
CA GLN A 731 20.10 16.10 6.39
C GLN A 731 18.64 16.55 6.27
N PHE A 732 18.05 16.45 5.07
CA PHE A 732 16.66 16.87 4.79
C PHE A 732 15.66 15.69 4.83
N LEU A 733 16.11 14.46 5.09
CA LEU A 733 15.24 13.30 5.22
C LEU A 733 14.19 13.49 6.34
N PRO A 734 13.02 12.80 6.24
CA PRO A 734 11.90 13.03 7.14
C PRO A 734 12.25 12.82 8.63
N ASN A 735 11.89 13.80 9.45
CA ASN A 735 11.77 13.71 10.90
C ASN A 735 10.37 13.19 11.29
N HIS A 736 10.18 12.83 12.54
CA HIS A 736 8.87 12.50 13.12
C HIS A 736 8.82 13.02 14.56
N THR A 737 8.40 14.28 14.72
CA THR A 737 8.47 14.98 16.00
C THR A 737 7.57 14.36 17.06
N SER A 738 6.42 13.83 16.65
CA SER A 738 5.45 13.17 17.55
C SER A 738 6.00 11.92 18.25
N THR A 739 7.00 11.24 17.66
CA THR A 739 7.72 10.11 18.29
C THR A 739 9.07 10.51 18.87
N GLY A 740 9.51 11.76 18.66
CA GLY A 740 10.86 12.20 19.00
C GLY A 740 11.96 11.72 18.07
N TYR A 741 11.62 11.05 16.94
CA TYR A 741 12.60 10.58 15.97
C TYR A 741 13.08 11.74 15.09
N MET A 742 14.35 12.07 15.20
CA MET A 742 14.98 13.19 14.47
C MET A 742 16.18 12.69 13.67
N ARG A 743 16.22 13.01 12.38
CA ARG A 743 17.38 12.74 11.49
C ARG A 743 18.31 13.94 11.35
N GLY A 744 17.78 15.15 11.48
CA GLY A 744 18.56 16.38 11.39
C GLY A 744 17.70 17.62 11.63
N GLU A 745 18.36 18.74 11.93
CA GLU A 745 17.68 20.03 12.18
C GLU A 745 16.92 20.55 10.96
N ASN A 746 17.41 20.24 9.76
CA ASN A 746 16.82 20.67 8.47
C ASN A 746 15.87 19.64 7.88
N GLY A 747 15.64 18.51 8.56
CA GLY A 747 14.75 17.44 8.06
C GLY A 747 13.33 17.94 7.81
N ILE A 748 12.70 17.45 6.73
CA ILE A 748 11.28 17.72 6.52
C ILE A 748 10.44 17.07 7.64
N SER A 749 9.24 17.57 7.85
CA SER A 749 8.32 16.99 8.85
C SER A 749 7.79 15.63 8.39
N ALA A 750 7.08 14.93 9.28
CA ALA A 750 6.54 13.59 9.04
C ALA A 750 5.67 13.51 7.78
N VAL A 751 5.83 12.40 7.05
CA VAL A 751 5.03 12.07 5.86
C VAL A 751 4.08 10.89 6.08
N SER A 752 4.22 10.17 7.20
CA SER A 752 3.32 9.08 7.64
C SER A 752 3.12 9.12 9.15
N ALA A 753 2.05 8.47 9.63
CA ALA A 753 1.61 8.54 11.03
C ALA A 753 2.58 7.88 12.04
N ALA A 754 3.49 7.03 11.58
CA ALA A 754 4.51 6.39 12.39
C ALA A 754 5.92 6.67 11.83
N ALA A 755 6.93 6.72 12.69
CA ALA A 755 8.29 7.10 12.34
C ALA A 755 8.96 6.20 11.29
N PHE A 756 8.55 4.94 11.20
CA PHE A 756 9.06 3.97 10.25
C PHE A 756 7.95 3.40 9.34
N GLY A 757 6.86 4.16 9.18
CA GLY A 757 5.76 3.80 8.29
C GLY A 757 5.18 2.42 8.60
N SER A 758 5.46 1.44 7.75
CA SER A 758 4.98 0.07 7.85
C SER A 758 6.06 -0.88 8.39
N ALA A 759 6.50 -0.66 9.60
CA ALA A 759 7.67 -1.31 10.20
C ALA A 759 7.56 -2.84 10.27
N SER A 760 6.37 -3.42 10.50
CA SER A 760 6.23 -4.87 10.72
C SER A 760 6.49 -5.72 9.48
N ILE A 761 6.51 -5.15 8.28
CA ILE A 761 6.81 -5.86 7.03
C ILE A 761 8.26 -5.67 6.55
N LEU A 762 9.04 -4.80 7.19
CA LEU A 762 10.46 -4.62 6.88
C LEU A 762 11.30 -5.90 7.07
N PRO A 763 11.00 -6.79 8.02
CA PRO A 763 11.64 -8.09 8.13
C PRO A 763 11.66 -8.91 6.84
N ILE A 764 10.64 -8.77 5.97
CA ILE A 764 10.56 -9.50 4.70
C ILE A 764 11.73 -9.15 3.79
N SER A 765 11.97 -7.85 3.55
CA SER A 765 13.11 -7.41 2.72
C SER A 765 14.46 -7.69 3.38
N TRP A 766 14.54 -7.57 4.71
CA TRP A 766 15.75 -7.95 5.44
C TRP A 766 16.08 -9.43 5.23
N MET A 767 15.08 -10.32 5.38
CA MET A 767 15.22 -11.76 5.15
C MET A 767 15.63 -12.05 3.69
N TYR A 768 14.96 -11.45 2.72
CA TYR A 768 15.27 -11.63 1.31
C TYR A 768 16.74 -11.28 1.01
N ILE A 769 17.19 -10.08 1.40
CA ILE A 769 18.57 -9.64 1.16
C ILE A 769 19.58 -10.53 1.89
N ALA A 770 19.30 -10.92 3.13
CA ALA A 770 20.17 -11.80 3.91
C ALA A 770 20.30 -13.20 3.31
N MET A 771 19.21 -13.76 2.77
CA MET A 771 19.22 -15.09 2.17
C MET A 771 19.79 -15.11 0.75
N MET A 772 19.67 -14.00 0.00
CA MET A 772 20.22 -13.89 -1.35
C MET A 772 21.71 -13.49 -1.34
N GLY A 773 22.14 -12.63 -0.43
CA GLY A 773 23.49 -12.07 -0.44
C GLY A 773 23.80 -11.27 -1.69
N ALA A 774 25.03 -10.79 -1.82
CA ALA A 774 25.44 -9.97 -2.95
C ALA A 774 25.35 -10.71 -4.30
N GLU A 775 25.80 -11.97 -4.31
CA GLU A 775 25.78 -12.81 -5.51
C GLU A 775 24.36 -13.19 -5.94
N GLY A 776 23.50 -13.57 -5.00
CA GLY A 776 22.12 -13.93 -5.28
C GLY A 776 21.29 -12.75 -5.78
N LEU A 777 21.45 -11.56 -5.20
CA LEU A 777 20.75 -10.35 -5.66
C LEU A 777 21.14 -9.97 -7.09
N LYS A 778 22.45 -10.03 -7.43
CA LYS A 778 22.91 -9.81 -8.78
C LYS A 778 22.38 -10.87 -9.75
N ALA A 779 22.44 -12.14 -9.35
CA ALA A 779 21.94 -13.25 -10.17
C ALA A 779 20.41 -13.14 -10.42
N ALA A 780 19.66 -12.65 -9.43
CA ALA A 780 18.23 -12.38 -9.57
C ALA A 780 17.95 -11.33 -10.66
N THR A 781 18.66 -10.19 -10.61
CA THR A 781 18.56 -9.14 -11.62
C THR A 781 18.92 -9.66 -13.02
N GLU A 782 20.06 -10.36 -13.15
CA GLU A 782 20.51 -10.92 -14.43
C GLU A 782 19.51 -11.94 -14.99
N THR A 783 18.88 -12.75 -14.12
CA THR A 783 17.88 -13.75 -14.55
C THR A 783 16.56 -13.10 -14.93
N ALA A 784 16.13 -12.04 -14.25
CA ALA A 784 14.93 -11.28 -14.62
C ALA A 784 15.09 -10.67 -16.03
N ILE A 785 16.27 -10.08 -16.32
CA ILE A 785 16.59 -9.57 -17.65
C ILE A 785 16.63 -10.70 -18.70
N LEU A 786 17.24 -11.85 -18.37
CA LEU A 786 17.23 -13.02 -19.24
C LEU A 786 15.81 -13.50 -19.56
N ALA A 787 14.94 -13.61 -18.56
CA ALA A 787 13.56 -14.05 -18.74
C ALA A 787 12.74 -13.11 -19.63
N ALA A 788 12.89 -11.79 -19.46
CA ALA A 788 12.21 -10.81 -20.31
C ALA A 788 12.66 -10.90 -21.77
N ASN A 789 13.97 -11.02 -22.01
CA ASN A 789 14.54 -11.17 -23.34
C ASN A 789 14.14 -12.51 -23.99
N TYR A 790 14.06 -13.59 -23.20
CA TYR A 790 13.60 -14.89 -23.69
C TYR A 790 12.15 -14.81 -24.18
N ILE A 791 11.23 -14.23 -23.40
CA ILE A 791 9.84 -14.00 -23.81
C ILE A 791 9.78 -13.11 -25.05
N ALA A 792 10.48 -11.98 -25.04
CA ALA A 792 10.50 -11.05 -26.19
C ALA A 792 10.96 -11.75 -27.47
N LYS A 793 12.03 -12.53 -27.43
CA LYS A 793 12.58 -13.30 -28.58
C LYS A 793 11.58 -14.35 -29.10
N ARG A 794 10.97 -15.10 -28.18
CA ARG A 794 10.04 -16.18 -28.52
C ARG A 794 8.72 -15.63 -29.11
N LEU A 795 8.27 -14.47 -28.64
CA LEU A 795 7.02 -13.83 -29.11
C LEU A 795 7.23 -12.90 -30.32
N ALA A 796 8.44 -12.44 -30.61
CA ALA A 796 8.71 -11.52 -31.72
C ALA A 796 8.19 -11.98 -33.10
N PRO A 797 8.19 -13.29 -33.46
CA PRO A 797 7.60 -13.76 -34.71
C PRO A 797 6.05 -13.64 -34.78
N HIS A 798 5.41 -13.45 -33.63
CA HIS A 798 3.95 -13.46 -33.49
C HIS A 798 3.38 -12.07 -33.20
N TYR A 799 4.13 -11.26 -32.41
CA TYR A 799 3.77 -9.92 -31.99
C TYR A 799 4.99 -9.00 -32.11
N PRO A 800 4.86 -7.82 -32.72
CA PRO A 800 5.96 -6.86 -32.72
C PRO A 800 6.36 -6.44 -31.29
N VAL A 801 7.64 -6.46 -30.97
CA VAL A 801 8.18 -5.81 -29.77
C VAL A 801 8.34 -4.33 -30.09
N LEU A 802 7.62 -3.45 -29.36
CA LEU A 802 7.51 -2.04 -29.73
C LEU A 802 8.81 -1.26 -29.51
N TYR A 803 9.43 -1.48 -28.36
CA TYR A 803 10.68 -0.81 -28.02
C TYR A 803 11.76 -1.83 -27.65
N ALA A 804 12.95 -1.59 -28.14
CA ALA A 804 14.13 -2.34 -27.84
C ALA A 804 15.34 -1.41 -27.83
N GLY A 805 16.34 -1.72 -27.01
CA GLY A 805 17.64 -1.07 -27.00
C GLY A 805 18.52 -1.57 -28.13
N HIS A 806 19.84 -1.46 -27.94
CA HIS A 806 20.83 -1.96 -28.85
C HIS A 806 20.63 -3.46 -29.12
N ASP A 807 20.89 -3.92 -30.32
CA ASP A 807 20.74 -5.33 -30.77
C ASP A 807 19.33 -5.94 -30.60
N GLY A 808 18.31 -5.11 -30.42
CA GLY A 808 16.91 -5.58 -30.25
C GLY A 808 16.63 -6.19 -28.89
N LEU A 809 17.43 -5.88 -27.89
CA LEU A 809 17.31 -6.39 -26.52
C LEU A 809 16.49 -5.45 -25.63
N VAL A 810 15.86 -6.03 -24.59
CA VAL A 810 15.07 -5.29 -23.60
C VAL A 810 15.70 -5.38 -22.20
N ALA A 811 15.24 -4.57 -21.27
CA ALA A 811 15.64 -4.66 -19.86
C ALA A 811 14.90 -5.86 -19.17
N HIS A 812 14.24 -5.63 -18.07
CA HIS A 812 13.51 -6.67 -17.30
C HIS A 812 12.05 -6.83 -17.71
N GLU A 813 11.58 -6.09 -18.71
CA GLU A 813 10.21 -6.12 -19.23
C GLU A 813 10.21 -5.83 -20.74
N CYS A 814 9.16 -6.26 -21.42
CA CYS A 814 8.99 -6.00 -22.86
C CYS A 814 7.57 -5.54 -23.18
N ILE A 815 7.43 -4.74 -24.24
CA ILE A 815 6.15 -4.19 -24.71
C ILE A 815 5.81 -4.80 -26.06
N LEU A 816 4.68 -5.51 -26.12
CA LEU A 816 4.14 -6.04 -27.38
C LEU A 816 3.13 -5.06 -27.98
N ASP A 817 3.30 -4.75 -29.26
CA ASP A 817 2.38 -3.88 -30.02
C ASP A 817 1.27 -4.69 -30.68
N LEU A 818 0.04 -4.52 -30.22
CA LEU A 818 -1.13 -5.17 -30.77
C LEU A 818 -1.91 -4.30 -31.76
N ARG A 819 -1.55 -3.04 -31.95
CA ARG A 819 -2.26 -2.11 -32.83
C ARG A 819 -2.38 -2.59 -34.26
N PRO A 820 -1.33 -3.15 -34.92
CA PRO A 820 -1.46 -3.69 -36.26
C PRO A 820 -2.45 -4.86 -36.38
N LEU A 821 -2.52 -5.67 -35.32
CA LEU A 821 -3.49 -6.79 -35.28
C LEU A 821 -4.90 -6.29 -35.05
N THR A 822 -5.06 -5.28 -34.20
CA THR A 822 -6.36 -4.63 -33.94
C THR A 822 -6.90 -3.98 -35.19
N ASP A 823 -6.06 -3.24 -35.92
CA ASP A 823 -6.45 -2.58 -37.18
C ASP A 823 -6.88 -3.59 -38.26
N ALA A 824 -6.20 -4.74 -38.31
CA ALA A 824 -6.49 -5.78 -39.32
C ALA A 824 -7.70 -6.65 -38.98
N THR A 825 -8.01 -6.87 -37.70
CA THR A 825 -8.99 -7.90 -37.26
C THR A 825 -10.10 -7.40 -36.36
N GLY A 826 -9.94 -6.20 -35.79
CA GLY A 826 -10.82 -5.68 -34.72
C GLY A 826 -10.60 -6.32 -33.34
N ILE A 827 -9.63 -7.23 -33.19
CA ILE A 827 -9.28 -7.85 -31.89
C ILE A 827 -8.36 -6.92 -31.12
N SER A 828 -8.83 -6.42 -29.98
CA SER A 828 -8.10 -5.46 -29.14
C SER A 828 -7.13 -6.16 -28.17
N ASN A 829 -6.23 -5.38 -27.57
CA ASN A 829 -5.40 -5.86 -26.45
C ASN A 829 -6.25 -6.28 -25.23
N GLU A 830 -7.44 -5.69 -25.03
CA GLU A 830 -8.38 -6.12 -24.00
C GLU A 830 -8.94 -7.51 -24.31
N ASP A 831 -9.29 -7.82 -25.58
CA ASP A 831 -9.77 -9.15 -25.98
C ASP A 831 -8.70 -10.21 -25.69
N VAL A 832 -7.44 -9.92 -26.01
CA VAL A 832 -6.29 -10.79 -25.70
C VAL A 832 -6.15 -10.98 -24.19
N ALA A 833 -6.24 -9.91 -23.41
CA ALA A 833 -6.16 -9.95 -21.96
C ALA A 833 -7.27 -10.82 -21.35
N LYS A 834 -8.50 -10.67 -21.82
CA LYS A 834 -9.64 -11.50 -21.35
C LYS A 834 -9.46 -12.97 -21.75
N ARG A 835 -8.93 -13.22 -22.96
CA ARG A 835 -8.68 -14.60 -23.42
C ARG A 835 -7.58 -15.29 -22.60
N LEU A 836 -6.54 -14.59 -22.15
CA LEU A 836 -5.50 -15.12 -21.25
C LEU A 836 -6.09 -15.69 -19.94
N ILE A 837 -7.20 -15.15 -19.45
CA ILE A 837 -7.90 -15.69 -18.27
C ILE A 837 -8.35 -17.14 -18.53
N ASP A 838 -8.82 -17.46 -19.74
CA ASP A 838 -9.19 -18.83 -20.12
C ASP A 838 -7.98 -19.79 -20.13
N PHE A 839 -6.76 -19.25 -20.29
CA PHE A 839 -5.51 -20.00 -20.15
C PHE A 839 -4.98 -20.06 -18.70
N GLY A 840 -5.69 -19.41 -17.75
CA GLY A 840 -5.33 -19.39 -16.32
C GLY A 840 -4.24 -18.40 -15.99
N PHE A 841 -4.16 -17.27 -16.72
CA PHE A 841 -3.23 -16.17 -16.43
C PHE A 841 -3.96 -14.88 -16.09
N HIS A 842 -3.38 -14.15 -15.14
CA HIS A 842 -3.57 -12.70 -15.07
C HIS A 842 -2.92 -12.08 -16.32
N ALA A 843 -3.63 -11.19 -17.01
CA ALA A 843 -3.05 -10.56 -18.18
C ALA A 843 -1.93 -9.57 -17.81
N PRO A 844 -0.98 -9.33 -18.73
CA PRO A 844 -0.02 -8.23 -18.61
C PRO A 844 -0.69 -6.86 -18.50
N THR A 845 0.09 -5.84 -18.13
CA THR A 845 -0.40 -4.46 -18.08
C THR A 845 -0.83 -3.98 -19.47
N MET A 846 -2.05 -3.48 -19.55
CA MET A 846 -2.66 -3.05 -20.81
C MET A 846 -2.47 -1.56 -21.05
N SER A 847 -2.19 -1.18 -22.30
CA SER A 847 -2.22 0.22 -22.77
C SER A 847 -1.33 1.17 -21.95
N PHE A 848 -0.21 0.69 -21.48
CA PHE A 848 0.78 1.49 -20.77
C PHE A 848 2.21 1.11 -21.23
N PRO A 849 3.11 2.08 -21.46
CA PRO A 849 2.84 3.53 -21.56
C PRO A 849 2.14 3.96 -22.86
N VAL A 850 1.98 3.03 -23.81
CA VAL A 850 1.39 3.28 -25.12
C VAL A 850 0.02 2.59 -25.24
N PRO A 851 -1.05 3.28 -25.68
CA PRO A 851 -2.35 2.66 -25.91
C PRO A 851 -2.27 1.49 -26.92
N GLY A 852 -3.03 0.41 -26.67
CA GLY A 852 -3.11 -0.76 -27.57
C GLY A 852 -1.93 -1.73 -27.43
N THR A 853 -1.14 -1.65 -26.37
CA THR A 853 -0.01 -2.52 -26.09
C THR A 853 -0.25 -3.43 -24.89
N LEU A 854 0.62 -4.43 -24.72
CA LEU A 854 0.76 -5.26 -23.51
C LEU A 854 2.19 -5.17 -23.02
N MET A 855 2.38 -4.79 -21.74
CA MET A 855 3.68 -4.75 -21.09
C MET A 855 3.83 -5.98 -20.19
N ILE A 856 4.87 -6.77 -20.44
CA ILE A 856 5.14 -8.07 -19.81
C ILE A 856 6.40 -7.95 -18.97
N GLU A 857 6.30 -8.23 -17.68
CA GLU A 857 7.43 -8.36 -16.76
C GLU A 857 7.41 -9.76 -16.13
N PRO A 858 8.22 -10.71 -16.60
CA PRO A 858 8.52 -11.93 -15.86
C PRO A 858 9.56 -11.64 -14.79
N THR A 859 9.46 -12.33 -13.66
CA THR A 859 10.49 -12.21 -12.62
C THR A 859 11.46 -13.38 -12.70
N GLU A 860 12.59 -13.28 -12.00
CA GLU A 860 13.55 -14.37 -11.84
C GLU A 860 12.99 -15.56 -11.04
N SER A 861 11.89 -15.35 -10.32
CA SER A 861 11.27 -16.40 -9.51
C SER A 861 10.33 -17.31 -10.31
N GLU A 862 10.11 -17.04 -11.60
CA GLU A 862 9.29 -17.87 -12.47
C GLU A 862 10.12 -18.93 -13.20
N SER A 863 9.67 -20.17 -13.19
CA SER A 863 10.35 -21.28 -13.86
C SER A 863 10.26 -21.18 -15.39
N LEU A 864 11.24 -21.75 -16.11
CA LEU A 864 11.16 -21.86 -17.58
C LEU A 864 9.86 -22.51 -18.05
N ARG A 865 9.38 -23.54 -17.32
CA ARG A 865 8.10 -24.19 -17.63
C ARG A 865 6.93 -23.20 -17.59
N GLU A 866 6.91 -22.28 -16.62
CA GLU A 866 5.83 -21.28 -16.49
C GLU A 866 5.96 -20.18 -17.56
N LEU A 867 7.20 -19.77 -17.88
CA LEU A 867 7.46 -18.84 -18.99
C LEU A 867 6.99 -19.43 -20.32
N ASP A 868 7.34 -20.69 -20.58
CA ASP A 868 6.89 -21.39 -21.80
C ASP A 868 5.36 -21.57 -21.83
N ARG A 869 4.73 -21.88 -20.70
CA ARG A 869 3.25 -21.95 -20.60
C ARG A 869 2.59 -20.64 -21.00
N PHE A 870 3.16 -19.51 -20.57
CA PHE A 870 2.68 -18.18 -20.95
C PHE A 870 2.91 -17.89 -22.44
N ILE A 871 4.10 -18.20 -22.96
CA ILE A 871 4.46 -18.04 -24.37
C ILE A 871 3.51 -18.87 -25.25
N ASP A 872 3.26 -20.12 -24.89
CA ASP A 872 2.36 -21.01 -25.63
C ASP A 872 0.92 -20.48 -25.65
N ALA A 873 0.46 -19.92 -24.52
CA ALA A 873 -0.85 -19.27 -24.45
C ALA A 873 -0.92 -18.05 -25.40
N MET A 874 0.09 -17.20 -25.42
CA MET A 874 0.16 -16.05 -26.31
C MET A 874 0.20 -16.48 -27.80
N ILE A 875 0.96 -17.53 -28.13
CA ILE A 875 1.02 -18.08 -29.49
C ILE A 875 -0.35 -18.65 -29.91
N ALA A 876 -1.01 -19.44 -29.05
CA ALA A 876 -2.33 -19.96 -29.31
C ALA A 876 -3.37 -18.85 -29.55
N ILE A 877 -3.32 -17.77 -28.74
CA ILE A 877 -4.17 -16.59 -28.94
C ILE A 877 -3.87 -15.93 -30.30
N ARG A 878 -2.59 -15.87 -30.70
CA ARG A 878 -2.20 -15.31 -31.99
C ARG A 878 -2.76 -16.16 -33.18
N GLU A 879 -2.82 -17.46 -33.00
CA GLU A 879 -3.45 -18.37 -33.97
C GLU A 879 -4.98 -18.15 -34.05
N GLU A 880 -5.64 -17.95 -32.91
CA GLU A 880 -7.07 -17.57 -32.90
C GLU A 880 -7.32 -16.23 -33.62
N ILE A 881 -6.42 -15.23 -33.43
CA ILE A 881 -6.48 -13.95 -34.19
C ILE A 881 -6.30 -14.17 -35.70
N ALA A 882 -5.42 -15.09 -36.11
CA ALA A 882 -5.23 -15.41 -37.51
C ALA A 882 -6.50 -16.06 -38.11
N LYS A 883 -7.24 -16.84 -37.34
CA LYS A 883 -8.53 -17.41 -37.76
C LYS A 883 -9.62 -16.35 -37.96
N VAL A 884 -9.57 -15.27 -37.13
CA VAL A 884 -10.44 -14.11 -37.36
C VAL A 884 -10.05 -13.40 -38.68
N ALA A 885 -8.74 -13.19 -38.90
CA ALA A 885 -8.24 -12.56 -40.13
C ALA A 885 -8.58 -13.32 -41.39
N SER A 886 -8.60 -14.65 -41.33
CA SER A 886 -8.97 -15.54 -42.46
C SER A 886 -10.48 -15.76 -42.61
N ALA A 887 -11.31 -15.19 -41.74
CA ALA A 887 -12.75 -15.42 -41.63
C ALA A 887 -13.14 -16.90 -41.31
N GLU A 888 -12.22 -17.70 -40.76
CA GLU A 888 -12.54 -19.01 -40.17
C GLU A 888 -13.35 -18.82 -38.87
N PHE A 889 -12.99 -17.78 -38.08
CA PHE A 889 -13.81 -17.31 -36.99
C PHE A 889 -14.54 -16.02 -37.35
N ASP A 890 -15.79 -15.88 -36.90
CA ASP A 890 -16.56 -14.66 -37.10
C ASP A 890 -15.88 -13.46 -36.40
N ALA A 891 -15.89 -12.29 -37.02
CA ALA A 891 -15.21 -11.11 -36.50
C ALA A 891 -15.79 -10.58 -35.17
N LYS A 892 -17.07 -10.84 -34.90
CA LYS A 892 -17.79 -10.37 -33.71
C LYS A 892 -18.14 -11.50 -32.76
N ASP A 893 -18.34 -12.72 -33.26
CA ASP A 893 -18.68 -13.88 -32.44
C ASP A 893 -17.57 -14.93 -32.50
N ASN A 894 -16.60 -14.80 -31.68
CA ASN A 894 -15.41 -15.63 -31.59
C ASN A 894 -14.91 -15.80 -30.15
N PRO A 895 -14.02 -16.78 -29.86
CA PRO A 895 -13.55 -17.02 -28.48
C PRO A 895 -12.91 -15.83 -27.79
N LEU A 896 -12.24 -14.91 -28.51
CA LEU A 896 -11.57 -13.75 -27.93
C LEU A 896 -12.58 -12.67 -27.50
N LYS A 897 -13.64 -12.45 -28.28
CA LYS A 897 -14.68 -11.45 -27.97
C LYS A 897 -15.55 -11.86 -26.80
N HIS A 898 -15.74 -13.15 -26.55
CA HIS A 898 -16.58 -13.68 -25.49
C HIS A 898 -15.81 -14.16 -24.25
N ALA A 899 -14.47 -14.12 -24.29
CA ALA A 899 -13.65 -14.43 -23.13
C ALA A 899 -13.85 -13.41 -21.98
N PRO A 900 -13.69 -13.86 -20.70
CA PRO A 900 -13.47 -15.23 -20.27
C PRO A 900 -14.76 -16.06 -20.27
N HIS A 901 -14.61 -17.39 -20.51
CA HIS A 901 -15.72 -18.33 -20.52
C HIS A 901 -15.94 -18.94 -19.14
N THR A 902 -17.13 -18.71 -18.56
CA THR A 902 -17.52 -19.28 -17.26
C THR A 902 -18.07 -20.70 -17.41
N ILE A 903 -18.06 -21.48 -16.33
CA ILE A 903 -18.72 -22.81 -16.31
C ILE A 903 -20.20 -22.66 -16.65
N GLN A 904 -20.87 -21.60 -16.17
CA GLN A 904 -22.28 -21.37 -16.43
C GLN A 904 -22.56 -21.15 -17.91
N SER A 905 -21.75 -20.33 -18.59
CA SER A 905 -21.90 -20.10 -20.04
C SER A 905 -21.70 -21.38 -20.87
N LEU A 906 -20.70 -22.20 -20.47
CA LEU A 906 -20.38 -23.46 -21.15
C LEU A 906 -21.43 -24.56 -20.95
N LEU A 907 -22.09 -24.59 -19.78
CA LEU A 907 -23.13 -25.57 -19.45
C LEU A 907 -24.54 -25.10 -19.81
N ALA A 908 -24.71 -23.92 -20.40
CA ALA A 908 -26.00 -23.44 -20.87
C ALA A 908 -26.62 -24.44 -21.85
N ALA A 909 -27.94 -24.64 -21.82
CA ALA A 909 -28.64 -25.59 -22.66
C ALA A 909 -28.41 -25.28 -24.13
N GLU A 910 -28.42 -24.03 -24.52
CA GLU A 910 -28.14 -23.56 -25.86
C GLU A 910 -26.72 -23.01 -25.99
N TRP A 911 -26.05 -23.32 -27.08
CA TRP A 911 -24.74 -22.77 -27.45
C TRP A 911 -24.90 -22.17 -28.84
N SER A 912 -25.04 -20.87 -28.92
CA SER A 912 -25.33 -20.15 -30.15
C SER A 912 -24.08 -19.69 -30.90
N HIS A 913 -22.89 -19.88 -30.31
CA HIS A 913 -21.64 -19.44 -30.90
C HIS A 913 -21.17 -20.36 -32.04
N PRO A 914 -20.51 -19.81 -33.08
CA PRO A 914 -20.03 -20.60 -34.24
C PRO A 914 -18.75 -21.40 -33.93
N TYR A 915 -18.24 -21.37 -32.73
CA TYR A 915 -17.10 -22.16 -32.23
C TYR A 915 -17.55 -23.16 -31.18
N SER A 916 -16.75 -24.21 -30.95
CA SER A 916 -17.13 -25.26 -30.02
C SER A 916 -16.93 -24.87 -28.55
N ARG A 917 -17.71 -25.50 -27.64
CA ARG A 917 -17.48 -25.39 -26.20
C ARG A 917 -16.08 -25.84 -25.80
N GLU A 918 -15.50 -26.81 -26.52
CA GLU A 918 -14.15 -27.31 -26.30
C GLU A 918 -13.10 -26.23 -26.64
N THR A 919 -13.26 -25.53 -27.78
CA THR A 919 -12.41 -24.37 -28.13
C THR A 919 -12.51 -23.27 -27.09
N ALA A 920 -13.70 -23.02 -26.57
CA ALA A 920 -13.90 -22.05 -25.48
C ALA A 920 -13.19 -22.45 -24.20
N ALA A 921 -13.39 -23.69 -23.74
CA ALA A 921 -12.94 -24.17 -22.44
C ALA A 921 -11.44 -24.59 -22.41
N TYR A 922 -10.99 -25.27 -23.45
CA TYR A 922 -9.67 -25.90 -23.48
C TYR A 922 -8.92 -25.57 -24.79
N PRO A 923 -8.55 -24.28 -24.95
CA PRO A 923 -7.80 -23.85 -26.15
C PRO A 923 -6.42 -24.53 -26.27
N LEU A 924 -5.87 -25.08 -25.18
CA LEU A 924 -4.71 -25.96 -25.19
C LEU A 924 -5.03 -27.28 -24.46
N PRO A 925 -4.51 -28.43 -24.93
CA PRO A 925 -4.73 -29.73 -24.28
C PRO A 925 -4.28 -29.81 -22.83
N SER A 926 -3.21 -29.08 -22.47
CA SER A 926 -2.66 -29.03 -21.11
C SER A 926 -3.67 -28.49 -20.07
N LEU A 927 -4.59 -27.63 -20.49
CA LEU A 927 -5.61 -27.04 -19.63
C LEU A 927 -6.63 -28.05 -19.08
N ARG A 928 -6.74 -29.23 -19.69
CA ARG A 928 -7.64 -30.31 -19.20
C ARG A 928 -7.28 -30.79 -17.80
N HIS A 929 -6.02 -30.61 -17.37
CA HIS A 929 -5.52 -31.08 -16.08
C HIS A 929 -5.49 -29.98 -15.00
N GLN A 930 -5.36 -28.72 -15.39
CA GLN A 930 -5.22 -27.57 -14.47
C GLN A 930 -5.95 -26.35 -15.02
N LYS A 931 -7.28 -26.40 -15.04
CA LYS A 931 -8.11 -25.29 -15.52
C LYS A 931 -8.52 -24.38 -14.37
N TYR A 932 -8.20 -23.10 -14.49
CA TYR A 932 -8.85 -22.05 -13.72
C TYR A 932 -10.16 -21.66 -14.41
N TRP A 933 -11.23 -21.55 -13.64
CA TRP A 933 -12.54 -21.12 -14.14
C TRP A 933 -12.86 -19.73 -13.63
N ALA A 934 -12.98 -18.77 -14.53
CA ALA A 934 -13.40 -17.43 -14.17
C ALA A 934 -14.80 -17.47 -13.52
N PRO A 935 -14.99 -16.82 -12.36
CA PRO A 935 -16.28 -16.82 -11.65
C PRO A 935 -17.35 -16.01 -12.37
N VAL A 936 -16.97 -15.04 -13.20
CA VAL A 936 -17.84 -14.17 -14.00
C VAL A 936 -17.31 -14.04 -15.42
N GLY A 937 -18.18 -13.73 -16.37
CA GLY A 937 -17.81 -13.34 -17.71
C GLY A 937 -17.22 -11.92 -17.75
N ARG A 938 -17.06 -11.36 -18.95
CA ARG A 938 -16.52 -10.00 -19.13
C ARG A 938 -17.38 -8.97 -18.38
N ALA A 939 -16.78 -8.25 -17.45
CA ALA A 939 -17.47 -7.24 -16.65
C ALA A 939 -17.88 -6.02 -17.50
N ASP A 940 -19.13 -5.57 -17.38
CA ASP A 940 -19.63 -4.37 -18.06
C ASP A 940 -19.26 -3.10 -17.26
N ASN A 941 -18.18 -2.46 -17.68
CA ASN A 941 -17.71 -1.21 -17.06
C ASN A 941 -18.66 -0.04 -17.30
N VAL A 942 -19.33 0.01 -18.45
CA VAL A 942 -20.23 1.11 -18.81
C VAL A 942 -21.51 1.03 -17.98
N TYR A 943 -22.07 -0.17 -17.87
CA TYR A 943 -23.23 -0.38 -16.99
C TYR A 943 -22.92 0.03 -15.54
N GLY A 944 -21.79 -0.44 -14.99
CA GLY A 944 -21.41 -0.15 -13.61
C GLY A 944 -21.15 1.34 -13.34
N ASP A 945 -20.61 2.10 -14.31
CA ASP A 945 -20.42 3.56 -14.15
C ASP A 945 -21.73 4.36 -14.26
N ARG A 946 -22.68 3.85 -15.05
CA ARG A 946 -24.03 4.47 -15.16
C ARG A 946 -24.92 4.16 -13.97
N ASN A 947 -24.73 3.00 -13.35
CA ASN A 947 -25.51 2.51 -12.20
C ASN A 947 -24.59 2.35 -10.97
N LEU A 948 -23.89 3.41 -10.61
CA LEU A 948 -22.85 3.36 -9.56
C LEU A 948 -23.43 2.95 -8.22
N PHE A 949 -22.98 1.81 -7.71
CA PHE A 949 -23.31 1.30 -6.40
C PHE A 949 -22.05 0.72 -5.73
N CYS A 950 -21.68 1.23 -4.56
CA CYS A 950 -20.36 0.99 -3.94
C CYS A 950 -20.48 0.41 -2.51
N SER A 951 -21.53 -0.34 -2.24
CA SER A 951 -21.74 -1.09 -1.00
C SER A 951 -22.28 -2.49 -1.28
N CYS A 952 -22.41 -3.32 -0.26
CA CYS A 952 -22.99 -4.65 -0.41
C CYS A 952 -24.41 -4.56 -0.97
N VAL A 953 -24.73 -5.45 -1.90
CA VAL A 953 -26.02 -5.44 -2.63
C VAL A 953 -27.15 -5.77 -1.67
N PRO A 954 -28.25 -5.01 -1.67
CA PRO A 954 -29.40 -5.28 -0.82
C PRO A 954 -29.99 -6.67 -1.03
N LEU A 955 -30.58 -7.26 0.03
CA LEU A 955 -31.23 -8.58 -0.03
C LEU A 955 -32.33 -8.67 -1.09
N SER A 956 -33.02 -7.57 -1.36
CA SER A 956 -34.06 -7.53 -2.40
C SER A 956 -33.54 -7.90 -3.79
N ASP A 957 -32.28 -7.70 -4.04
CA ASP A 957 -31.65 -7.91 -5.33
C ASP A 957 -31.12 -9.36 -5.51
N TYR A 958 -31.23 -10.18 -4.43
CA TYR A 958 -30.96 -11.62 -4.45
C TYR A 958 -32.24 -12.47 -4.61
N GLN A 959 -33.40 -11.86 -4.62
CA GLN A 959 -34.71 -12.48 -4.84
C GLN A 959 -35.14 -12.35 -6.30
#